data_10912659bc87806b6d224b6d6c5920d2
#
_entry.id   10912659bc87806b6d224b6d6c5920d2
#
_cell.length_a   1.000
_cell.length_b   1.000
_cell.length_c   1.000
_cell.angle_alpha   90.00
_cell.angle_beta   90.00
_cell.angle_gamma   90.00
#
_symmetry.space_group_name_H-M   'P 1'
#
loop_
_entity.id
_entity.type
_entity.pdbx_description
1 polymer ?
#
loop_
_entity_poly.entity_id
_entity_poly.type
_entity_poly.pdbx_seq_one_letter_code
_entity_poly.pdbx_strand_id
1 'polypeptide(L)'
;MLRFLILAIFCFLILSCSSIEQTGFQFSKLLVEYAKNPINIDVSNPRFSWIITCIQRNQTQLAYRILVATSTDKIRANQPDLWDSGKINSGETIQHEYAGKNLESNRIYFWKVLVWDGNGKEHQSPVSHFETAILNASEWKATWIGNGPESEPLPDKGFYSNRKEQAEMKDTITHQGNSLLLRNEVTISKEVKSARAFVTGLGYYEFYINGQRVGDQVLSPAKTPFHKYILYDTFNVTKLLQKGNNAFGIHLGNGWYNPYKKWWAQYRMQWFGSKKAMAQIHITFTDGSTQIITTDQNWKWADGPVTYSCVYDGEVYDANLEKTGWNTIDFDDSAWKAVTVCAPVKARLVSQRMPAIKVNETILPKEIQVSVAGMKVFDMRQNFSGWVSIKAKGKKNTKLKIRFAEDINDDGTIDATSNEHAKATAEYIMKGDGVETYEPAFTFFGFRYVELTTENGPVELVDIKGKVVYSANQRTGQFECDNPLVNKIHKATVWSQKSNMMGYPMDCPQRDERLGWLGDAQVTAEEAMFNFDMALFYENWLDGIRENQDEKTGDLPIISPQPYMPDQGIEWSSTYFTILWQYYTTYGDQRILQRHYLAMKRYMAFLDSISEDLILPVGWIGDWGSLVKGWKEGQPESVPTAFYFWNARIMANVAGVLGNSADQEYFSKLSARIQEKYNKTYLNTETGNYNDGSQMANAFPLFLEIVPEEMKQKVLDNLVNDIVVKNAGHLTTGVLGTKYMPEALARLGRADVAWGIINQKTAPGWNEMMKKYTTVCEFWTLKQSKNHVMMGSIDAWFYKYIAGIQVNEQYPAFASFQVEPLLLDSLGRGKGEVETLRGKVSSNWESHPGLFTLKLQVPFNTTAEVFLLGIETDVVKEGGLPLKQIDGMEYLGFKDGVHRLKVHSGNYEFTVGKN
;
A
#
# COMPACT_ATOMS: atom_id res chain seq x y z
N MET A 1 38.01 8.74 60.53
CA MET A 1 37.85 10.03 59.85
C MET A 1 37.75 9.90 58.33
N LEU A 2 38.41 8.97 57.69
CA LEU A 2 38.41 8.85 56.22
C LEU A 2 37.12 8.31 55.61
N ARG A 3 36.29 7.53 56.34
CA ARG A 3 35.00 7.00 55.87
C ARG A 3 33.84 8.02 55.91
N PHE A 4 33.93 9.06 56.68
CA PHE A 4 32.94 10.15 56.74
C PHE A 4 33.14 11.18 55.61
N LEU A 5 34.37 11.35 55.12
CA LEU A 5 34.69 12.28 54.04
C LEU A 5 34.21 11.73 52.64
N ILE A 6 34.23 10.39 52.46
CA ILE A 6 33.78 9.75 51.23
C ILE A 6 32.24 9.78 51.10
N LEU A 7 31.51 9.70 52.23
CA LEU A 7 30.05 9.79 52.23
C LEU A 7 29.53 11.22 51.98
N ALA A 8 30.28 12.25 52.42
CA ALA A 8 29.93 13.65 52.18
C ALA A 8 30.21 14.06 50.73
N ILE A 9 31.21 13.50 50.06
CA ILE A 9 31.49 13.74 48.64
C ILE A 9 30.47 13.03 47.75
N PHE A 10 29.98 11.87 48.16
CA PHE A 10 28.89 11.17 47.44
C PHE A 10 27.53 11.84 47.60
N CYS A 11 27.23 12.48 48.74
CA CYS A 11 26.00 13.26 48.93
C CYS A 11 26.05 14.62 48.21
N PHE A 12 27.21 15.22 47.95
CA PHE A 12 27.34 16.47 47.20
C PHE A 12 27.33 16.24 45.66
N LEU A 13 27.65 15.04 45.18
CA LEU A 13 27.53 14.66 43.77
C LEU A 13 26.11 14.25 43.38
N ILE A 14 25.21 14.01 44.33
CA ILE A 14 23.79 13.72 44.07
C ILE A 14 22.92 15.00 44.06
N LEU A 15 23.43 16.14 44.56
CA LEU A 15 22.70 17.42 44.60
C LEU A 15 23.02 18.39 43.48
N SER A 16 23.86 17.98 42.49
CA SER A 16 24.04 18.73 41.24
C SER A 16 23.38 18.06 40.02
N CYS A 17 22.35 17.24 40.23
CA CYS A 17 21.39 16.95 39.21
C CYS A 17 20.54 18.23 39.06
N SER A 18 21.05 19.18 38.28
CA SER A 18 20.21 20.24 37.71
C SER A 18 18.97 19.54 37.18
N SER A 19 17.80 19.91 37.67
CA SER A 19 16.54 19.62 37.03
C SER A 19 16.66 20.08 35.57
N ILE A 20 17.05 19.18 34.68
CA ILE A 20 16.69 19.31 33.29
C ILE A 20 15.18 19.30 33.36
N GLU A 21 14.55 20.48 33.30
CA GLU A 21 13.16 20.58 32.93
C GLU A 21 13.04 19.78 31.66
N GLN A 22 12.52 18.56 31.77
CA GLN A 22 12.09 17.79 30.62
C GLN A 22 10.93 18.59 30.02
N THR A 23 11.26 19.51 29.14
CA THR A 23 10.29 20.32 28.41
C THR A 23 9.40 19.47 27.52
N GLY A 24 9.57 18.15 27.48
CA GLY A 24 8.75 17.21 26.75
C GLY A 24 8.67 17.43 25.23
N PHE A 25 9.34 18.48 24.71
CA PHE A 25 9.34 18.85 23.31
C PHE A 25 10.44 18.05 22.57
N GLN A 26 10.05 17.12 21.70
CA GLN A 26 10.97 16.24 20.98
C GLN A 26 10.58 16.10 19.50
N PHE A 27 11.57 16.14 18.62
CA PHE A 27 11.40 15.74 17.23
C PHE A 27 11.42 14.22 17.13
N SER A 28 10.27 13.60 16.90
CA SER A 28 10.14 12.14 16.84
C SER A 28 10.47 11.57 15.46
N LYS A 29 10.15 12.32 14.40
CA LYS A 29 10.47 11.95 13.01
C LYS A 29 10.92 13.18 12.23
N LEU A 30 11.91 12.99 11.35
CA LEU A 30 12.39 13.93 10.33
C LEU A 30 12.33 13.21 9.00
N LEU A 31 11.52 13.68 8.06
CA LEU A 31 11.19 12.97 6.83
C LEU A 31 11.56 13.83 5.60
N VAL A 32 12.02 13.16 4.55
CA VAL A 32 12.19 13.73 3.21
C VAL A 32 11.43 12.83 2.24
N GLU A 33 10.49 13.37 1.47
CA GLU A 33 9.60 12.60 0.60
C GLU A 33 9.00 11.37 1.34
N TYR A 34 8.39 11.61 2.51
CA TYR A 34 7.78 10.62 3.41
C TYR A 34 8.75 9.64 4.10
N ALA A 35 10.02 9.58 3.71
CA ALA A 35 10.99 8.60 4.22
C ALA A 35 12.00 9.20 5.20
N LYS A 36 12.44 8.41 6.18
CA LYS A 36 13.53 8.77 7.09
C LYS A 36 14.88 8.46 6.45
N ASN A 37 15.72 9.48 6.28
CA ASN A 37 17.07 9.35 5.70
C ASN A 37 17.08 8.56 4.36
N PRO A 38 16.26 8.92 3.38
CA PRO A 38 16.20 8.20 2.11
C PRO A 38 17.52 8.33 1.33
N ILE A 39 17.87 7.27 0.57
CA ILE A 39 19.06 7.23 -0.28
C ILE A 39 18.72 7.24 -1.79
N ASN A 40 17.47 7.51 -2.12
CA ASN A 40 16.90 7.27 -3.44
C ASN A 40 16.00 8.42 -3.93
N ILE A 41 16.28 9.64 -3.53
CA ILE A 41 15.51 10.83 -3.95
C ILE A 41 15.83 11.17 -5.41
N ASP A 42 14.85 11.09 -6.29
CA ASP A 42 14.96 11.39 -7.73
C ASP A 42 14.18 12.63 -8.17
N VAL A 43 13.80 13.46 -7.20
CA VAL A 43 13.11 14.74 -7.44
C VAL A 43 14.06 15.91 -7.11
N SER A 44 14.02 16.97 -7.94
CA SER A 44 14.86 18.16 -7.75
C SER A 44 14.47 19.02 -6.56
N ASN A 45 13.19 18.99 -6.18
CA ASN A 45 12.60 19.79 -5.11
C ASN A 45 11.97 18.85 -4.06
N PRO A 46 12.79 18.11 -3.26
CA PRO A 46 12.25 17.20 -2.24
C PRO A 46 11.53 17.97 -1.14
N ARG A 47 10.53 17.32 -0.53
CA ARG A 47 9.72 17.91 0.54
C ARG A 47 10.18 17.41 1.90
N PHE A 48 10.20 18.36 2.84
CA PHE A 48 10.59 18.13 4.24
C PHE A 48 9.35 18.10 5.14
N SER A 49 9.32 17.17 6.08
CA SER A 49 8.30 17.09 7.11
C SER A 49 8.94 16.70 8.45
N TRP A 50 8.30 17.11 9.55
CA TRP A 50 8.76 16.73 10.89
C TRP A 50 7.59 16.50 11.82
N ILE A 51 7.75 15.52 12.71
CA ILE A 51 6.78 15.21 13.75
C ILE A 51 7.38 15.61 15.10
N ILE A 52 6.62 16.39 15.85
CA ILE A 52 6.97 16.80 17.21
C ILE A 52 6.05 16.06 18.19
N THR A 53 6.63 15.59 19.29
CA THR A 53 5.89 15.11 20.45
C THR A 53 6.12 16.04 21.62
N CYS A 54 5.05 16.35 22.37
CA CYS A 54 5.11 17.17 23.57
C CYS A 54 4.17 16.58 24.62
N ILE A 55 4.60 16.57 25.89
CA ILE A 55 3.77 16.09 27.00
C ILE A 55 2.77 17.17 27.42
N GLN A 56 3.13 18.44 27.24
CA GLN A 56 2.27 19.58 27.60
C GLN A 56 1.13 19.72 26.60
N ARG A 57 -0.04 20.09 27.11
CA ARG A 57 -1.23 20.37 26.29
C ARG A 57 -1.13 21.73 25.62
N ASN A 58 -1.97 21.95 24.61
CA ASN A 58 -2.12 23.21 23.90
C ASN A 58 -0.82 23.77 23.33
N GLN A 59 0.06 22.89 22.90
CA GLN A 59 1.33 23.28 22.30
C GLN A 59 1.21 23.40 20.78
N THR A 60 1.75 24.50 20.26
CA THR A 60 1.69 24.84 18.84
C THR A 60 3.06 25.27 18.34
N GLN A 61 3.24 25.21 17.02
CA GLN A 61 4.35 25.81 16.31
C GLN A 61 3.90 27.18 15.76
N LEU A 62 4.68 28.24 16.03
CA LEU A 62 4.45 29.56 15.47
C LEU A 62 5.26 29.83 14.21
N ALA A 63 6.46 29.24 14.12
CA ALA A 63 7.35 29.46 13.00
C ALA A 63 8.33 28.28 12.84
N TYR A 64 8.91 28.19 11.66
CA TYR A 64 10.01 27.27 11.37
C TYR A 64 11.10 27.91 10.51
N ARG A 65 12.28 27.27 10.45
CA ARG A 65 13.39 27.58 9.53
C ARG A 65 14.06 26.27 9.17
N ILE A 66 14.11 25.96 7.87
CA ILE A 66 14.76 24.76 7.33
C ILE A 66 16.15 25.14 6.84
N LEU A 67 17.16 24.35 7.20
CA LEU A 67 18.54 24.52 6.78
C LEU A 67 18.99 23.26 6.06
N VAL A 68 19.58 23.40 4.84
CA VAL A 68 20.15 22.29 4.06
C VAL A 68 21.59 22.63 3.65
N ALA A 69 22.51 21.68 3.84
CA ALA A 69 23.92 21.88 3.52
C ALA A 69 24.62 20.62 2.99
N THR A 70 25.81 20.80 2.44
CA THR A 70 26.66 19.73 1.92
C THR A 70 27.44 18.98 3.02
N SER A 71 27.45 19.47 4.27
CA SER A 71 28.15 18.82 5.37
C SER A 71 27.46 19.01 6.73
N THR A 72 27.71 18.07 7.63
CA THR A 72 27.22 18.13 9.02
C THR A 72 27.75 19.33 9.78
N ASP A 73 29.00 19.75 9.53
CA ASP A 73 29.62 20.88 10.24
C ASP A 73 28.94 22.19 9.91
N LYS A 74 28.60 22.42 8.64
CA LYS A 74 27.84 23.59 8.20
C LYS A 74 26.44 23.62 8.83
N ILE A 75 25.75 22.49 8.89
CA ILE A 75 24.43 22.39 9.53
C ILE A 75 24.52 22.65 11.04
N ARG A 76 25.50 22.08 11.72
CA ARG A 76 25.72 22.30 13.16
C ARG A 76 26.03 23.76 13.48
N ALA A 77 26.79 24.42 12.62
CA ALA A 77 27.12 25.83 12.74
C ALA A 77 25.97 26.79 12.36
N ASN A 78 24.81 26.29 11.89
CA ASN A 78 23.72 27.09 11.28
C ASN A 78 24.17 27.93 10.08
N GLN A 79 25.13 27.43 9.30
CA GLN A 79 25.69 28.07 8.09
C GLN A 79 25.42 27.20 6.85
N PRO A 80 24.18 27.08 6.41
CA PRO A 80 23.84 26.25 5.25
C PRO A 80 24.40 26.89 3.98
N ASP A 81 24.92 26.03 3.07
CA ASP A 81 25.46 26.48 1.79
C ASP A 81 24.53 26.20 0.60
N LEU A 82 23.44 25.46 0.85
CA LEU A 82 22.46 25.09 -0.16
C LEU A 82 21.13 25.80 0.00
N TRP A 83 20.53 25.74 1.18
CA TRP A 83 19.24 26.35 1.45
C TRP A 83 19.08 26.79 2.89
N ASP A 84 18.60 27.99 3.03
CA ASP A 84 18.09 28.58 4.24
C ASP A 84 16.71 29.15 3.92
N SER A 85 15.66 28.56 4.46
CA SER A 85 14.30 29.05 4.22
C SER A 85 14.04 30.44 4.84
N GLY A 86 14.94 30.90 5.70
CA GLY A 86 14.62 31.98 6.64
C GLY A 86 13.59 31.55 7.68
N LYS A 87 13.29 32.40 8.62
CA LYS A 87 12.20 32.19 9.58
C LYS A 87 10.86 32.45 8.90
N ILE A 88 10.05 31.40 8.76
CA ILE A 88 8.70 31.45 8.18
C ILE A 88 7.69 31.34 9.31
N ASN A 89 6.80 32.32 9.44
CA ASN A 89 5.70 32.30 10.42
C ASN A 89 4.60 31.35 9.90
N SER A 90 4.63 30.12 10.34
CA SER A 90 3.65 29.10 9.98
C SER A 90 3.67 27.95 11.00
N GLY A 91 2.48 27.44 11.33
CA GLY A 91 2.30 26.20 12.09
C GLY A 91 2.46 24.94 11.26
N GLU A 92 2.64 25.01 9.93
CA GLU A 92 2.71 23.83 9.09
C GLU A 92 3.99 23.03 9.35
N THR A 93 3.88 21.69 9.42
CA THR A 93 4.98 20.77 9.74
C THR A 93 5.23 19.72 8.66
N ILE A 94 4.44 19.74 7.59
CA ILE A 94 4.49 18.74 6.53
C ILE A 94 4.67 19.37 5.14
N GLN A 95 5.29 18.63 4.22
CA GLN A 95 5.33 18.90 2.78
C GLN A 95 6.01 20.22 2.36
N HIS A 96 7.04 20.66 3.08
CA HIS A 96 7.80 21.87 2.74
C HIS A 96 8.76 21.61 1.59
N GLU A 97 8.51 22.18 0.44
CA GLU A 97 9.34 22.00 -0.75
C GLU A 97 10.70 22.70 -0.62
N TYR A 98 11.73 21.99 -1.05
CA TYR A 98 13.07 22.56 -1.21
C TYR A 98 13.09 23.66 -2.26
N ALA A 99 13.61 24.83 -1.88
CA ALA A 99 13.73 26.00 -2.75
C ALA A 99 15.17 26.58 -2.76
N GLY A 100 16.15 25.71 -2.54
CA GLY A 100 17.56 26.10 -2.51
C GLY A 100 18.25 25.97 -3.87
N LYS A 101 19.59 25.87 -3.83
CA LYS A 101 20.43 25.62 -5.02
C LYS A 101 20.16 24.24 -5.60
N ASN A 102 20.39 24.05 -6.90
CA ASN A 102 20.22 22.77 -7.56
C ASN A 102 20.96 21.64 -6.84
N LEU A 103 20.27 20.52 -6.65
CA LEU A 103 20.84 19.30 -6.13
C LEU A 103 21.56 18.53 -7.25
N GLU A 104 22.63 17.82 -6.90
CA GLU A 104 23.37 16.96 -7.81
C GLU A 104 22.99 15.51 -7.58
N SER A 105 23.08 14.66 -8.60
CA SER A 105 22.85 13.22 -8.49
C SER A 105 23.89 12.53 -7.62
N ASN A 106 23.48 11.45 -6.93
CA ASN A 106 24.36 10.61 -6.11
C ASN A 106 25.13 11.40 -5.05
N ARG A 107 24.45 12.28 -4.34
CA ARG A 107 25.01 13.13 -3.27
C ARG A 107 24.24 12.99 -1.99
N ILE A 108 24.96 13.02 -0.87
CA ILE A 108 24.39 13.14 0.47
C ILE A 108 24.26 14.62 0.85
N TYR A 109 23.11 14.96 1.40
CA TYR A 109 22.79 16.28 1.91
C TYR A 109 22.31 16.17 3.36
N PHE A 110 22.64 17.18 4.15
CA PHE A 110 22.30 17.23 5.56
C PHE A 110 21.33 18.36 5.81
N TRP A 111 20.40 18.15 6.71
CA TRP A 111 19.39 19.15 7.02
C TRP A 111 18.96 19.10 8.48
N LYS A 112 18.38 20.19 8.94
CA LYS A 112 17.67 20.30 10.19
C LYS A 112 16.59 21.37 10.10
N VAL A 113 15.67 21.35 11.07
CA VAL A 113 14.65 22.38 11.25
C VAL A 113 14.80 23.04 12.62
N LEU A 114 14.68 24.36 12.63
CA LEU A 114 14.49 25.17 13.82
C LEU A 114 13.01 25.50 13.90
N VAL A 115 12.40 25.34 15.07
CA VAL A 115 10.97 25.56 15.33
C VAL A 115 10.81 26.50 16.50
N TRP A 116 9.90 27.47 16.40
CA TRP A 116 9.48 28.33 17.52
C TRP A 116 8.13 27.84 18.01
N ASP A 117 8.06 27.45 19.29
CA ASP A 117 6.83 27.03 19.95
C ASP A 117 5.86 28.18 20.21
N GLY A 118 4.67 27.87 20.77
CA GLY A 118 3.62 28.84 21.10
C GLY A 118 4.04 29.96 22.06
N ASN A 119 5.15 29.79 22.77
CA ASN A 119 5.75 30.78 23.66
C ASN A 119 6.89 31.58 23.00
N GLY A 120 7.18 31.30 21.74
CA GLY A 120 8.26 31.92 20.99
C GLY A 120 9.65 31.34 21.28
N LYS A 121 9.76 30.25 22.06
CA LYS A 121 11.03 29.58 22.36
C LYS A 121 11.49 28.77 21.17
N GLU A 122 12.77 28.91 20.81
CA GLU A 122 13.41 28.15 19.73
C GLU A 122 13.79 26.75 20.18
N HIS A 123 13.46 25.77 19.33
CA HIS A 123 13.87 24.37 19.43
C HIS A 123 14.56 23.95 18.12
N GLN A 124 15.63 23.16 18.22
CA GLN A 124 16.35 22.67 17.06
C GLN A 124 16.23 21.16 16.96
N SER A 125 15.96 20.65 15.75
CA SER A 125 15.96 19.21 15.50
C SER A 125 17.39 18.64 15.54
N PRO A 126 17.54 17.33 15.73
CA PRO A 126 18.76 16.63 15.34
C PRO A 126 19.09 16.87 13.86
N VAL A 127 20.36 16.70 13.50
CA VAL A 127 20.76 16.68 12.09
C VAL A 127 20.27 15.38 11.45
N SER A 128 19.59 15.51 10.34
CA SER A 128 19.15 14.41 9.47
C SER A 128 19.83 14.52 8.10
N HIS A 129 19.63 13.53 7.25
CA HIS A 129 20.19 13.56 5.90
C HIS A 129 19.24 12.92 4.88
N PHE A 130 19.53 13.19 3.61
CA PHE A 130 18.96 12.45 2.49
C PHE A 130 20.01 12.34 1.39
N GLU A 131 19.81 11.37 0.50
CA GLU A 131 20.68 11.22 -0.67
C GLU A 131 19.84 11.25 -1.94
N THR A 132 20.41 11.91 -2.95
CA THR A 132 19.82 11.90 -4.29
C THR A 132 20.23 10.65 -5.06
N ALA A 133 19.30 10.10 -5.80
CA ALA A 133 19.55 9.08 -6.81
C ALA A 133 20.05 9.72 -8.12
N ILE A 134 19.77 9.15 -9.28
CA ILE A 134 20.06 9.72 -10.58
C ILE A 134 18.96 10.74 -10.93
N LEU A 135 19.29 12.02 -10.99
CA LEU A 135 18.34 13.09 -11.27
C LEU A 135 18.15 13.35 -12.77
N ASN A 136 19.19 13.09 -13.58
CA ASN A 136 19.17 13.34 -15.01
C ASN A 136 19.37 12.05 -15.82
N ALA A 137 18.52 11.79 -16.78
CA ALA A 137 18.60 10.60 -17.63
C ALA A 137 19.94 10.47 -18.38
N SER A 138 20.61 11.58 -18.71
CA SER A 138 21.92 11.61 -19.39
C SER A 138 23.08 11.10 -18.52
N GLU A 139 22.87 10.93 -17.23
CA GLU A 139 23.88 10.42 -16.28
C GLU A 139 23.94 8.89 -16.25
N TRP A 140 22.96 8.23 -16.84
CA TRP A 140 23.04 6.80 -17.08
C TRP A 140 24.10 6.49 -18.13
N LYS A 141 25.12 5.70 -17.75
CA LYS A 141 26.21 5.23 -18.61
C LYS A 141 26.15 3.74 -18.87
N ALA A 142 25.40 3.02 -18.04
CA ALA A 142 25.18 1.59 -18.17
C ALA A 142 24.33 1.26 -19.40
N THR A 143 24.53 0.10 -19.96
CA THR A 143 23.71 -0.44 -21.04
C THR A 143 22.89 -1.62 -20.56
N TRP A 144 21.75 -1.86 -21.19
CA TRP A 144 20.98 -3.07 -20.98
C TRP A 144 21.74 -4.27 -21.53
N ILE A 145 21.88 -5.34 -20.73
CA ILE A 145 22.57 -6.57 -21.11
C ILE A 145 21.65 -7.78 -20.91
N GLY A 146 21.79 -8.77 -21.81
CA GLY A 146 21.02 -10.02 -21.79
C GLY A 146 21.76 -11.14 -22.51
N ASN A 147 21.06 -12.22 -22.89
CA ASN A 147 21.68 -13.43 -23.47
C ASN A 147 21.37 -13.65 -24.93
N GLY A 148 20.73 -12.75 -25.61
CA GLY A 148 20.39 -12.99 -27.03
C GLY A 148 19.75 -11.77 -27.68
N PRO A 149 19.49 -11.86 -29.00
CA PRO A 149 18.76 -10.81 -29.69
C PRO A 149 17.41 -10.57 -29.03
N GLU A 150 16.95 -9.34 -29.07
CA GLU A 150 15.61 -9.03 -28.59
C GLU A 150 14.60 -9.88 -29.37
N SER A 151 13.75 -10.60 -28.66
CA SER A 151 12.50 -11.06 -29.27
C SER A 151 11.77 -9.81 -29.73
N GLU A 152 11.37 -9.75 -30.98
CA GLU A 152 10.57 -8.63 -31.46
C GLU A 152 9.36 -8.44 -30.52
N PRO A 153 9.06 -7.20 -30.11
CA PRO A 153 7.85 -6.95 -29.38
C PRO A 153 6.68 -7.48 -30.19
N LEU A 154 5.77 -8.18 -29.55
CA LEU A 154 4.55 -8.64 -30.23
C LEU A 154 3.90 -7.45 -30.94
N PRO A 155 3.54 -7.60 -32.21
CA PRO A 155 3.03 -6.48 -32.99
C PRO A 155 1.82 -5.86 -32.31
N ASP A 156 1.84 -4.56 -32.19
CA ASP A 156 0.77 -3.71 -31.58
C ASP A 156 -0.59 -3.86 -32.31
N LYS A 157 -0.57 -4.47 -33.50
CA LYS A 157 -1.75 -4.65 -34.33
C LYS A 157 -2.41 -5.99 -34.03
N GLY A 158 -3.64 -5.95 -33.55
CA GLY A 158 -4.51 -7.11 -33.45
C GLY A 158 -4.61 -7.76 -32.08
N PHE A 159 -3.91 -7.26 -31.07
CA PHE A 159 -3.95 -7.82 -29.72
C PHE A 159 -5.38 -7.80 -29.12
N TYR A 160 -6.20 -6.90 -29.58
CA TYR A 160 -7.53 -6.61 -29.03
C TYR A 160 -8.70 -7.11 -29.89
N SER A 161 -8.46 -7.56 -31.12
CA SER A 161 -9.57 -7.72 -32.08
C SER A 161 -10.14 -9.13 -32.20
N ASN A 162 -9.45 -10.21 -31.78
CA ASN A 162 -9.95 -11.55 -32.07
C ASN A 162 -9.44 -12.64 -31.11
N ARG A 163 -10.36 -13.32 -30.38
CA ARG A 163 -10.04 -14.48 -29.52
C ARG A 163 -9.37 -15.66 -30.26
N LYS A 164 -9.64 -15.79 -31.56
CA LYS A 164 -9.06 -16.87 -32.38
C LYS A 164 -7.58 -16.62 -32.68
N GLU A 165 -7.21 -15.38 -33.02
CA GLU A 165 -5.80 -14.99 -33.21
C GLU A 165 -5.00 -15.06 -31.92
N GLN A 166 -5.62 -14.80 -30.77
CA GLN A 166 -5.00 -14.96 -29.44
C GLN A 166 -4.68 -16.43 -29.14
N ALA A 167 -5.55 -17.36 -29.55
CA ALA A 167 -5.30 -18.80 -29.38
C ALA A 167 -4.17 -19.29 -30.30
N GLU A 168 -4.06 -18.75 -31.52
CA GLU A 168 -2.99 -19.07 -32.47
C GLU A 168 -1.63 -18.50 -32.05
N MET A 169 -1.58 -17.35 -31.37
CA MET A 169 -0.37 -16.78 -30.74
C MET A 169 0.16 -17.62 -29.56
N LYS A 170 -0.64 -18.52 -29.03
CA LYS A 170 -0.33 -19.36 -27.87
C LYS A 170 0.91 -20.25 -28.09
N ASP A 171 1.15 -20.67 -29.32
CA ASP A 171 2.21 -21.61 -29.64
C ASP A 171 3.54 -20.95 -30.02
N THR A 172 3.59 -19.65 -30.26
CA THR A 172 4.78 -18.94 -30.73
C THR A 172 5.71 -18.42 -29.63
N ILE A 173 5.27 -18.38 -28.36
CA ILE A 173 6.10 -17.91 -27.24
C ILE A 173 6.40 -19.08 -26.29
N THR A 174 7.20 -20.02 -26.77
CA THR A 174 7.41 -21.29 -26.08
C THR A 174 8.71 -21.38 -25.29
N HIS A 175 9.68 -20.47 -25.47
CA HIS A 175 11.02 -20.65 -24.91
C HIS A 175 11.52 -19.41 -24.20
N GLN A 176 11.27 -19.34 -22.89
CA GLN A 176 11.76 -18.28 -22.02
C GLN A 176 13.21 -18.53 -21.55
N GLY A 177 13.72 -19.72 -21.73
CA GLY A 177 15.07 -20.16 -21.30
C GLY A 177 15.20 -20.16 -19.76
N ASN A 178 16.31 -20.64 -19.28
CA ASN A 178 16.67 -20.66 -17.87
C ASN A 178 16.83 -19.25 -17.32
N SER A 179 16.86 -19.10 -16.00
CA SER A 179 17.39 -17.89 -15.39
C SER A 179 18.81 -17.61 -15.87
N LEU A 180 19.23 -16.36 -15.85
CA LEU A 180 20.56 -15.96 -16.29
C LEU A 180 21.44 -15.61 -15.11
N LEU A 181 22.65 -16.12 -15.10
CA LEU A 181 23.72 -15.61 -14.26
C LEU A 181 24.58 -14.68 -15.11
N LEU A 182 24.62 -13.41 -14.75
CA LEU A 182 25.42 -12.38 -15.41
C LEU A 182 26.55 -11.99 -14.46
N ARG A 183 27.80 -11.95 -14.91
CA ARG A 183 28.93 -11.57 -14.07
C ARG A 183 29.97 -10.72 -14.77
N ASN A 184 30.72 -9.95 -13.98
CA ASN A 184 31.93 -9.26 -14.39
C ASN A 184 32.87 -9.10 -13.20
N GLU A 185 34.18 -9.09 -13.44
CA GLU A 185 35.17 -8.72 -12.45
C GLU A 185 35.83 -7.40 -12.82
N VAL A 186 35.98 -6.52 -11.85
CA VAL A 186 36.55 -5.19 -12.03
C VAL A 186 37.54 -4.87 -10.92
N THR A 187 38.69 -4.34 -11.31
CA THR A 187 39.71 -3.89 -10.34
C THR A 187 39.41 -2.46 -9.87
N ILE A 188 39.31 -2.29 -8.56
CA ILE A 188 39.20 -1.00 -7.88
C ILE A 188 40.59 -0.62 -7.35
N SER A 189 41.17 0.46 -7.88
CA SER A 189 42.58 0.79 -7.66
C SER A 189 42.86 1.50 -6.33
N LYS A 190 41.84 2.10 -5.70
CA LYS A 190 41.96 2.96 -4.54
C LYS A 190 41.03 2.53 -3.40
N GLU A 191 41.27 3.08 -2.21
CA GLU A 191 40.40 2.85 -1.04
C GLU A 191 39.05 3.55 -1.24
N VAL A 192 37.95 2.79 -1.05
CA VAL A 192 36.56 3.25 -1.23
C VAL A 192 36.13 4.07 -0.01
N LYS A 193 35.72 5.31 -0.25
CA LYS A 193 35.08 6.17 0.75
C LYS A 193 33.60 5.92 0.83
N SER A 194 32.92 5.89 -0.31
CA SER A 194 31.49 5.63 -0.43
C SER A 194 31.14 5.07 -1.81
N ALA A 195 30.12 4.22 -1.87
CA ALA A 195 29.64 3.69 -3.14
C ALA A 195 28.12 3.48 -3.11
N ARG A 196 27.48 3.76 -4.27
CA ARG A 196 26.05 3.52 -4.51
C ARG A 196 25.89 2.72 -5.79
N ALA A 197 25.05 1.71 -5.74
CA ALA A 197 24.64 0.95 -6.91
C ALA A 197 23.19 1.27 -7.25
N PHE A 198 22.94 1.51 -8.54
CA PHE A 198 21.65 1.74 -9.15
C PHE A 198 21.39 0.54 -10.07
N VAL A 199 20.37 -0.27 -9.77
CA VAL A 199 20.17 -1.58 -10.42
C VAL A 199 18.71 -1.75 -10.82
N THR A 200 18.48 -2.29 -12.01
CA THR A 200 17.15 -2.65 -12.48
C THR A 200 17.16 -3.87 -13.40
N GLY A 201 15.99 -4.46 -13.62
CA GLY A 201 15.76 -5.56 -14.53
C GLY A 201 14.43 -5.45 -15.28
N LEU A 202 14.39 -5.92 -16.49
CA LEU A 202 13.17 -6.34 -17.17
C LEU A 202 13.11 -7.86 -17.05
N GLY A 203 12.43 -8.31 -16.00
CA GLY A 203 12.53 -9.56 -15.31
C GLY A 203 12.86 -9.30 -13.83
N TYR A 204 12.66 -10.28 -12.96
CA TYR A 204 13.08 -10.17 -11.56
C TYR A 204 14.58 -10.42 -11.43
N TYR A 205 15.27 -9.65 -10.58
CA TYR A 205 16.71 -9.81 -10.38
C TYR A 205 17.11 -9.93 -8.91
N GLU A 206 18.24 -10.58 -8.69
CA GLU A 206 19.03 -10.51 -7.46
C GLU A 206 20.43 -10.02 -7.82
N PHE A 207 20.96 -9.05 -7.04
CA PHE A 207 22.28 -8.47 -7.27
C PHE A 207 23.28 -8.93 -6.22
N TYR A 208 24.50 -9.18 -6.63
CA TYR A 208 25.58 -9.70 -5.78
C TYR A 208 26.88 -8.92 -5.97
N ILE A 209 27.63 -8.75 -4.89
CA ILE A 209 29.00 -8.23 -4.90
C ILE A 209 29.86 -9.13 -4.02
N ASN A 210 30.97 -9.65 -4.56
CA ASN A 210 31.95 -10.51 -3.86
C ASN A 210 31.28 -11.66 -3.10
N GLY A 211 30.34 -12.35 -3.71
CA GLY A 211 29.62 -13.48 -3.15
C GLY A 211 28.46 -13.13 -2.21
N GLN A 212 28.27 -11.85 -1.89
CA GLN A 212 27.24 -11.39 -0.98
C GLN A 212 26.05 -10.80 -1.76
N ARG A 213 24.82 -11.19 -1.40
CA ARG A 213 23.61 -10.58 -1.94
C ARG A 213 23.48 -9.14 -1.45
N VAL A 214 23.14 -8.24 -2.37
CA VAL A 214 22.96 -6.82 -2.09
C VAL A 214 21.48 -6.56 -1.80
N GLY A 215 21.21 -6.01 -0.61
CA GLY A 215 19.85 -5.73 -0.16
C GLY A 215 19.08 -6.96 0.33
N ASP A 216 17.87 -6.72 0.81
CA ASP A 216 16.96 -7.73 1.37
C ASP A 216 15.61 -7.81 0.64
N GLN A 217 15.44 -6.98 -0.42
CA GLN A 217 14.26 -7.02 -1.27
C GLN A 217 14.23 -8.28 -2.13
N VAL A 218 13.02 -8.70 -2.45
CA VAL A 218 12.74 -9.83 -3.33
C VAL A 218 11.82 -9.37 -4.46
N LEU A 219 11.73 -10.12 -5.55
CA LEU A 219 10.84 -9.83 -6.69
C LEU A 219 11.00 -8.39 -7.22
N SER A 220 12.24 -7.92 -7.28
CA SER A 220 12.61 -6.58 -7.77
C SER A 220 12.91 -6.58 -9.27
N PRO A 221 12.61 -5.47 -9.97
CA PRO A 221 11.87 -4.30 -9.52
C PRO A 221 10.36 -4.56 -9.43
N ALA A 222 9.66 -3.72 -8.70
CA ALA A 222 8.21 -3.77 -8.68
C ALA A 222 7.61 -3.50 -10.06
N LYS A 223 6.44 -4.11 -10.33
CA LYS A 223 5.75 -4.00 -11.62
C LYS A 223 5.23 -2.58 -11.85
N THR A 224 5.48 -2.06 -13.04
CA THR A 224 5.01 -0.76 -13.54
C THR A 224 4.48 -0.90 -14.98
N PRO A 225 3.91 0.14 -15.59
CA PRO A 225 3.72 0.20 -17.03
C PRO A 225 5.09 0.24 -17.74
N PHE A 226 5.71 -0.93 -17.96
CA PHE A 226 7.09 -1.06 -18.44
C PHE A 226 7.37 -0.33 -19.78
N HIS A 227 6.36 0.02 -20.54
CA HIS A 227 6.49 0.83 -21.76
C HIS A 227 6.56 2.34 -21.48
N LYS A 228 6.22 2.78 -20.27
CA LYS A 228 6.24 4.18 -19.84
C LYS A 228 7.39 4.46 -18.87
N TYR A 229 7.54 3.64 -17.81
CA TYR A 229 8.64 3.76 -16.87
C TYR A 229 9.01 2.43 -16.21
N ILE A 230 10.26 2.33 -15.77
CA ILE A 230 10.84 1.17 -15.09
C ILE A 230 11.47 1.67 -13.78
N LEU A 231 11.17 0.98 -12.69
CA LEU A 231 11.78 1.29 -11.40
C LEU A 231 13.19 0.73 -11.31
N TYR A 232 14.08 1.47 -10.66
CA TYR A 232 15.39 0.99 -10.27
C TYR A 232 15.61 1.11 -8.76
N ASP A 233 16.32 0.16 -8.19
CA ASP A 233 16.70 0.18 -6.78
C ASP A 233 18.02 0.92 -6.58
N THR A 234 18.16 1.58 -5.43
CA THR A 234 19.39 2.24 -4.98
C THR A 234 19.94 1.56 -3.74
N PHE A 235 21.22 1.16 -3.78
CA PHE A 235 21.87 0.46 -2.69
C PHE A 235 23.12 1.18 -2.20
N ASN A 236 23.33 1.18 -0.89
CA ASN A 236 24.62 1.53 -0.31
C ASN A 236 25.51 0.29 -0.28
N VAL A 237 26.47 0.23 -1.21
CA VAL A 237 27.38 -0.90 -1.39
C VAL A 237 28.80 -0.64 -0.87
N THR A 238 29.01 0.45 -0.13
CA THR A 238 30.32 0.88 0.34
C THR A 238 31.11 -0.22 1.04
N LYS A 239 30.43 -1.00 1.93
CA LYS A 239 31.07 -2.04 2.74
C LYS A 239 31.29 -3.37 1.98
N LEU A 240 30.71 -3.52 0.80
CA LEU A 240 30.81 -4.73 -0.02
C LEU A 240 31.98 -4.66 -1.00
N LEU A 241 32.51 -3.45 -1.24
CA LEU A 241 33.63 -3.22 -2.15
C LEU A 241 34.97 -3.18 -1.41
N GLN A 242 35.98 -3.65 -2.08
CA GLN A 242 37.37 -3.63 -1.60
C GLN A 242 38.33 -3.05 -2.64
N LYS A 243 39.46 -2.55 -2.21
CA LYS A 243 40.57 -2.27 -3.10
C LYS A 243 41.11 -3.58 -3.68
N GLY A 244 41.39 -3.62 -4.96
CA GLY A 244 41.74 -4.82 -5.72
C GLY A 244 40.54 -5.33 -6.54
N ASN A 245 40.52 -6.62 -6.83
CA ASN A 245 39.46 -7.23 -7.62
C ASN A 245 38.14 -7.32 -6.86
N ASN A 246 37.06 -7.08 -7.57
CA ASN A 246 35.68 -7.21 -7.09
C ASN A 246 34.84 -7.92 -8.15
N ALA A 247 34.04 -8.90 -7.74
CA ALA A 247 33.13 -9.62 -8.60
C ALA A 247 31.70 -9.04 -8.43
N PHE A 248 31.06 -8.77 -9.54
CA PHE A 248 29.67 -8.33 -9.65
C PHE A 248 28.84 -9.41 -10.31
N GLY A 249 27.69 -9.74 -9.74
CA GLY A 249 26.80 -10.77 -10.26
C GLY A 249 25.35 -10.33 -10.27
N ILE A 250 24.60 -10.71 -11.32
CA ILE A 250 23.14 -10.55 -11.39
C ILE A 250 22.54 -11.90 -11.73
N HIS A 251 21.66 -12.42 -10.86
CA HIS A 251 20.80 -13.55 -11.15
C HIS A 251 19.46 -13.00 -11.63
N LEU A 252 19.06 -13.32 -12.87
CA LEU A 252 17.93 -12.70 -13.56
C LEU A 252 16.89 -13.75 -13.96
N GLY A 253 15.69 -13.64 -13.45
CA GLY A 253 14.53 -14.47 -13.76
C GLY A 253 13.52 -13.77 -14.68
N ASN A 254 12.44 -14.46 -15.01
CA ASN A 254 11.46 -13.99 -15.99
C ASN A 254 10.58 -12.83 -15.47
N GLY A 255 10.08 -12.92 -14.23
CA GLY A 255 9.18 -11.94 -13.65
C GLY A 255 7.91 -11.66 -14.47
N TRP A 256 7.39 -10.43 -14.33
CA TRP A 256 6.22 -9.96 -15.09
C TRP A 256 6.53 -9.54 -16.54
N TYR A 257 7.79 -9.28 -16.88
CA TYR A 257 8.17 -8.78 -18.19
C TYR A 257 8.35 -9.91 -19.22
N ASN A 258 8.75 -11.09 -18.78
CA ASN A 258 9.02 -12.25 -19.63
C ASN A 258 8.19 -13.47 -19.19
N PRO A 259 6.85 -13.39 -19.21
CA PRO A 259 5.99 -14.47 -18.72
C PRO A 259 6.10 -15.72 -19.60
N TYR A 260 6.26 -16.87 -18.97
CA TYR A 260 6.34 -18.16 -19.68
C TYR A 260 4.99 -18.61 -20.26
N LYS A 261 3.89 -18.27 -19.56
CA LYS A 261 2.55 -18.75 -19.88
C LYS A 261 1.56 -17.61 -19.88
N LYS A 262 0.59 -17.70 -20.74
CA LYS A 262 -0.46 -16.71 -20.96
C LYS A 262 -1.82 -17.36 -20.74
N TRP A 263 -2.67 -16.71 -19.99
CA TRP A 263 -4.05 -17.09 -19.75
C TRP A 263 -5.01 -16.04 -20.32
N TRP A 264 -6.27 -16.37 -20.40
CA TRP A 264 -7.30 -15.64 -21.14
C TRP A 264 -7.24 -14.09 -21.07
N ALA A 265 -7.30 -13.51 -19.88
CA ALA A 265 -7.25 -12.05 -19.72
C ALA A 265 -5.84 -11.49 -19.89
N GLN A 266 -4.84 -12.28 -19.60
CA GLN A 266 -3.45 -11.84 -19.51
C GLN A 266 -2.77 -11.72 -20.87
N TYR A 267 -3.30 -12.34 -21.90
CA TYR A 267 -2.86 -12.07 -23.27
C TYR A 267 -2.92 -10.61 -23.65
N ARG A 268 -3.87 -9.89 -23.07
CA ARG A 268 -4.11 -8.49 -23.34
C ARG A 268 -3.38 -7.56 -22.40
N MET A 269 -2.86 -8.10 -21.27
CA MET A 269 -2.43 -7.29 -20.12
C MET A 269 -0.98 -7.52 -19.73
N GLN A 270 -0.17 -8.19 -20.57
CA GLN A 270 1.21 -8.52 -20.24
C GLN A 270 2.19 -7.91 -21.23
N TRP A 271 3.35 -7.55 -20.70
CA TRP A 271 4.50 -7.19 -21.53
C TRP A 271 5.26 -8.44 -21.90
N PHE A 272 5.92 -8.38 -23.05
CA PHE A 272 6.72 -9.48 -23.56
C PHE A 272 8.03 -8.94 -24.10
N GLY A 273 9.11 -9.60 -23.75
CA GLY A 273 10.42 -9.28 -24.22
C GLY A 273 11.48 -10.18 -23.59
N SER A 274 12.67 -10.22 -24.16
CA SER A 274 13.81 -10.91 -23.59
C SER A 274 14.21 -10.26 -22.26
N LYS A 275 14.44 -11.09 -21.23
CA LYS A 275 14.91 -10.60 -19.95
C LYS A 275 16.25 -9.92 -20.08
N LYS A 276 16.41 -8.78 -19.43
CA LYS A 276 17.62 -7.96 -19.45
C LYS A 276 17.81 -7.23 -18.15
N ALA A 277 19.04 -6.89 -17.83
CA ALA A 277 19.36 -6.14 -16.61
C ALA A 277 20.28 -4.98 -16.92
N MET A 278 20.29 -4.01 -16.01
CA MET A 278 21.17 -2.85 -16.07
C MET A 278 21.62 -2.45 -14.67
N ALA A 279 22.91 -2.19 -14.49
CA ALA A 279 23.46 -1.74 -13.22
C ALA A 279 24.54 -0.69 -13.45
N GLN A 280 24.56 0.32 -12.57
CA GLN A 280 25.59 1.35 -12.54
C GLN A 280 26.03 1.60 -11.10
N ILE A 281 27.33 1.49 -10.82
CA ILE A 281 27.90 1.63 -9.48
C ILE A 281 28.78 2.87 -9.47
N HIS A 282 28.44 3.85 -8.66
CA HIS A 282 29.20 5.08 -8.44
C HIS A 282 30.06 4.93 -7.21
N ILE A 283 31.38 5.08 -7.35
CA ILE A 283 32.37 4.96 -6.29
C ILE A 283 33.06 6.30 -6.11
N THR A 284 33.15 6.74 -4.86
CA THR A 284 33.98 7.87 -4.45
C THR A 284 35.12 7.36 -3.58
N PHE A 285 36.34 7.69 -3.93
CA PHE A 285 37.53 7.28 -3.21
C PHE A 285 37.88 8.24 -2.06
N THR A 286 38.78 7.80 -1.18
CA THR A 286 39.24 8.60 -0.04
C THR A 286 39.97 9.88 -0.46
N ASP A 287 40.61 9.89 -1.65
CA ASP A 287 41.27 11.07 -2.24
C ASP A 287 40.30 12.00 -2.97
N GLY A 288 39.01 11.71 -2.99
CA GLY A 288 37.95 12.49 -3.64
C GLY A 288 37.75 12.18 -5.13
N SER A 289 38.61 11.38 -5.77
CA SER A 289 38.40 10.94 -7.15
C SER A 289 37.20 9.95 -7.23
N THR A 290 36.66 9.72 -8.43
CA THR A 290 35.49 8.84 -8.64
C THR A 290 35.76 7.80 -9.72
N GLN A 291 35.03 6.68 -9.63
CA GLN A 291 34.94 5.66 -10.67
C GLN A 291 33.49 5.23 -10.85
N ILE A 292 33.08 4.96 -12.07
CA ILE A 292 31.76 4.38 -12.37
C ILE A 292 32.00 3.01 -13.01
N ILE A 293 31.35 1.98 -12.44
CA ILE A 293 31.29 0.64 -13.00
C ILE A 293 29.90 0.45 -13.58
N THR A 294 29.81 -0.13 -14.79
CA THR A 294 28.55 -0.26 -15.52
C THR A 294 28.37 -1.68 -16.08
N THR A 295 27.13 -2.04 -16.33
CA THR A 295 26.83 -3.13 -17.25
C THR A 295 27.18 -2.70 -18.67
N ASP A 296 27.97 -3.51 -19.38
CA ASP A 296 28.47 -3.28 -20.74
C ASP A 296 28.83 -4.61 -21.41
N GLN A 297 29.47 -4.54 -22.59
CA GLN A 297 29.90 -5.72 -23.36
C GLN A 297 30.95 -6.60 -22.68
N ASN A 298 31.58 -6.17 -21.60
CA ASN A 298 32.59 -6.92 -20.87
C ASN A 298 31.98 -7.96 -19.90
N TRP A 299 30.68 -7.88 -19.67
CA TRP A 299 29.98 -8.86 -18.87
C TRP A 299 29.84 -10.18 -19.61
N LYS A 300 29.75 -11.27 -18.85
CA LYS A 300 29.52 -12.62 -19.36
C LYS A 300 28.24 -13.19 -18.74
N TRP A 301 27.69 -14.21 -19.42
CA TRP A 301 26.50 -14.88 -18.93
C TRP A 301 26.61 -16.41 -19.05
N ALA A 302 25.86 -17.10 -18.19
CA ALA A 302 25.60 -18.53 -18.25
C ALA A 302 24.16 -18.81 -17.80
N ASP A 303 23.65 -20.00 -18.16
CA ASP A 303 22.37 -20.48 -17.64
C ASP A 303 22.44 -20.69 -16.13
N GLY A 304 21.43 -20.20 -15.41
CA GLY A 304 21.24 -20.40 -13.98
C GLY A 304 20.44 -21.66 -13.64
N PRO A 305 20.28 -21.95 -12.34
CA PRO A 305 19.63 -23.17 -11.86
C PRO A 305 18.11 -23.16 -11.97
N VAL A 306 17.47 -22.01 -12.13
CA VAL A 306 16.01 -21.92 -12.33
C VAL A 306 15.73 -22.20 -13.80
N THR A 307 15.22 -23.39 -14.08
CA THR A 307 14.98 -23.89 -15.46
C THR A 307 13.59 -23.54 -15.98
N TYR A 308 12.68 -23.23 -15.09
CA TYR A 308 11.34 -22.71 -15.36
C TYR A 308 10.96 -21.69 -14.30
N SER A 309 10.41 -20.54 -14.68
CA SER A 309 9.77 -19.63 -13.73
C SER A 309 8.59 -18.90 -14.38
N CYS A 310 7.47 -18.93 -13.69
CA CYS A 310 6.25 -18.22 -14.04
C CYS A 310 5.61 -17.70 -12.76
N VAL A 311 5.27 -16.43 -12.71
CA VAL A 311 4.69 -15.82 -11.51
C VAL A 311 3.43 -16.56 -11.05
N TYR A 312 2.65 -17.10 -11.98
CA TYR A 312 1.42 -17.84 -11.69
C TYR A 312 1.65 -19.31 -11.36
N ASP A 313 2.41 -19.99 -12.22
CA ASP A 313 2.59 -21.44 -12.14
C ASP A 313 3.59 -21.85 -11.08
N GLY A 314 4.64 -21.04 -10.87
CA GLY A 314 5.70 -21.34 -9.94
C GLY A 314 7.08 -21.47 -10.60
N GLU A 315 7.93 -22.35 -10.06
CA GLU A 315 9.34 -22.42 -10.39
C GLU A 315 9.84 -23.86 -10.38
N VAL A 316 10.76 -24.19 -11.29
CA VAL A 316 11.57 -25.42 -11.24
C VAL A 316 13.02 -25.01 -11.05
N TYR A 317 13.60 -25.44 -9.94
CA TYR A 317 15.00 -25.23 -9.60
C TYR A 317 15.77 -26.55 -9.67
N ASP A 318 16.82 -26.61 -10.50
CA ASP A 318 17.71 -27.75 -10.58
C ASP A 318 19.05 -27.43 -9.90
N ALA A 319 19.27 -27.96 -8.71
CA ALA A 319 20.47 -27.71 -7.93
C ALA A 319 21.74 -28.33 -8.59
N ASN A 320 21.58 -29.28 -9.53
CA ASN A 320 22.70 -29.80 -10.29
C ASN A 320 23.32 -28.78 -11.27
N LEU A 321 22.58 -27.72 -11.59
CA LEU A 321 23.03 -26.65 -12.48
C LEU A 321 23.68 -25.47 -11.71
N GLU A 322 23.72 -25.51 -10.38
CA GLU A 322 24.36 -24.48 -9.57
C GLU A 322 25.84 -24.33 -9.96
N LYS A 323 26.30 -23.11 -10.05
CA LYS A 323 27.70 -22.76 -10.31
C LYS A 323 28.29 -22.15 -9.02
N THR A 324 28.71 -23.03 -8.11
CA THR A 324 29.21 -22.60 -6.81
C THR A 324 30.31 -21.56 -6.96
N GLY A 325 30.19 -20.42 -6.25
CA GLY A 325 31.15 -19.33 -6.30
C GLY A 325 31.08 -18.44 -7.55
N TRP A 326 30.07 -18.58 -8.41
CA TRP A 326 29.95 -17.83 -9.66
C TRP A 326 30.03 -16.29 -9.50
N ASN A 327 29.67 -15.79 -8.35
CA ASN A 327 29.63 -14.36 -8.00
C ASN A 327 30.76 -13.92 -7.06
N THR A 328 31.80 -14.78 -6.93
CA THR A 328 33.04 -14.45 -6.17
C THR A 328 34.18 -14.09 -7.11
N ILE A 329 35.22 -13.47 -6.53
CA ILE A 329 36.49 -13.20 -7.24
C ILE A 329 37.19 -14.50 -7.62
N ASP A 330 37.97 -14.48 -8.69
CA ASP A 330 38.78 -15.60 -9.22
C ASP A 330 37.96 -16.82 -9.66
N PHE A 331 36.65 -16.64 -9.90
CA PHE A 331 35.84 -17.70 -10.51
C PHE A 331 36.20 -17.87 -11.99
N ASP A 332 36.46 -19.10 -12.41
CA ASP A 332 36.73 -19.40 -13.81
C ASP A 332 35.48 -19.30 -14.68
N ASP A 333 35.31 -18.16 -15.35
CA ASP A 333 34.25 -17.87 -16.30
C ASP A 333 34.69 -17.99 -17.78
N SER A 334 35.78 -18.67 -18.05
CA SER A 334 36.32 -18.84 -19.41
C SER A 334 35.35 -19.52 -20.38
N ALA A 335 34.51 -20.43 -19.86
CA ALA A 335 33.44 -21.09 -20.59
C ALA A 335 32.15 -20.28 -20.75
N TRP A 336 32.02 -19.10 -20.09
CA TRP A 336 30.84 -18.29 -20.19
C TRP A 336 30.79 -17.51 -21.49
N LYS A 337 29.58 -17.21 -21.94
CA LYS A 337 29.33 -16.47 -23.19
C LYS A 337 29.37 -14.97 -22.91
N ALA A 338 29.82 -14.18 -23.89
CA ALA A 338 29.66 -12.73 -23.84
C ALA A 338 28.17 -12.34 -23.82
N VAL A 339 27.81 -11.33 -23.04
CA VAL A 339 26.45 -10.78 -23.07
C VAL A 339 26.14 -10.13 -24.41
N THR A 340 24.83 -10.04 -24.71
CA THR A 340 24.33 -9.16 -25.76
C THR A 340 24.01 -7.81 -25.13
N VAL A 341 24.58 -6.73 -25.68
CA VAL A 341 24.15 -5.37 -25.39
C VAL A 341 22.83 -5.12 -26.12
N CYS A 342 21.77 -4.94 -25.36
CA CYS A 342 20.43 -4.76 -25.89
C CYS A 342 20.19 -3.30 -26.29
N ALA A 343 19.24 -3.09 -27.21
CA ALA A 343 18.80 -1.75 -27.57
C ALA A 343 18.27 -0.97 -26.35
N PRO A 344 18.44 0.37 -26.31
CA PRO A 344 17.90 1.20 -25.25
C PRO A 344 16.35 1.05 -25.14
N VAL A 345 15.87 0.87 -23.95
CA VAL A 345 14.43 0.87 -23.69
C VAL A 345 13.91 2.30 -23.67
N LYS A 346 12.81 2.57 -24.36
CA LYS A 346 12.22 3.93 -24.43
C LYS A 346 11.63 4.41 -23.11
N ALA A 347 11.29 3.50 -22.21
CA ALA A 347 10.73 3.81 -20.90
C ALA A 347 11.70 4.60 -20.02
N ARG A 348 11.17 5.52 -19.23
CA ARG A 348 11.95 6.30 -18.26
C ARG A 348 12.41 5.39 -17.11
N LEU A 349 13.63 5.62 -16.61
CA LEU A 349 14.09 5.03 -15.36
C LEU A 349 13.70 5.94 -14.20
N VAL A 350 13.04 5.38 -13.20
CA VAL A 350 12.51 6.11 -12.03
C VAL A 350 12.99 5.39 -10.76
N SER A 351 13.42 6.15 -9.77
CA SER A 351 13.86 5.56 -8.51
C SER A 351 12.70 4.91 -7.77
N GLN A 352 12.89 3.69 -7.27
CA GLN A 352 11.90 3.01 -6.45
C GLN A 352 11.86 3.62 -5.04
N ARG A 353 11.03 4.66 -4.85
CA ARG A 353 10.85 5.31 -3.56
C ARG A 353 9.85 4.58 -2.66
N MET A 354 8.89 3.88 -3.25
CA MET A 354 7.94 3.09 -2.48
C MET A 354 8.62 1.93 -1.74
N PRO A 355 8.05 1.44 -0.63
CA PRO A 355 8.58 0.31 0.11
C PRO A 355 8.77 -0.93 -0.77
N ALA A 356 9.98 -1.51 -0.72
CA ALA A 356 10.31 -2.69 -1.49
C ALA A 356 9.51 -3.92 -1.03
N ILE A 357 9.31 -4.87 -1.92
CA ILE A 357 8.77 -6.18 -1.60
C ILE A 357 9.84 -6.95 -0.83
N LYS A 358 9.47 -7.51 0.35
CA LYS A 358 10.40 -8.21 1.24
C LYS A 358 9.74 -9.44 1.85
N VAL A 359 10.58 -10.32 2.38
CA VAL A 359 10.15 -11.30 3.39
C VAL A 359 9.99 -10.56 4.70
N ASN A 360 8.76 -10.26 5.08
CA ASN A 360 8.48 -9.44 6.27
C ASN A 360 8.26 -10.27 7.55
N GLU A 361 7.74 -11.50 7.41
CA GLU A 361 7.41 -12.36 8.53
C GLU A 361 7.75 -13.82 8.22
N THR A 362 7.93 -14.62 9.27
CA THR A 362 8.13 -16.07 9.16
C THR A 362 7.08 -16.80 9.99
N ILE A 363 6.42 -17.79 9.41
CA ILE A 363 5.36 -18.59 10.04
C ILE A 363 5.84 -20.04 10.18
N LEU A 364 5.62 -20.64 11.35
CA LEU A 364 5.86 -22.05 11.59
C LEU A 364 4.60 -22.86 11.31
N PRO A 365 4.65 -23.87 10.44
CA PRO A 365 3.50 -24.69 10.08
C PRO A 365 3.20 -25.76 11.13
N LYS A 366 2.03 -26.37 10.97
CA LYS A 366 1.62 -27.61 11.63
C LYS A 366 1.39 -28.70 10.59
N GLU A 367 2.05 -29.84 10.73
CA GLU A 367 1.79 -31.00 9.86
C GLU A 367 0.38 -31.57 10.11
N ILE A 368 -0.33 -31.87 9.02
CA ILE A 368 -1.64 -32.52 9.01
C ILE A 368 -1.45 -33.98 8.62
N GLN A 369 -2.16 -34.87 9.28
CA GLN A 369 -2.18 -36.28 8.86
C GLN A 369 -3.03 -36.46 7.60
N VAL A 370 -2.46 -37.09 6.60
CA VAL A 370 -3.12 -37.48 5.35
C VAL A 370 -3.01 -38.99 5.12
N SER A 371 -4.02 -39.55 4.46
CA SER A 371 -4.08 -41.00 4.19
C SER A 371 -3.24 -41.44 2.99
N VAL A 372 -2.68 -40.48 2.21
CA VAL A 372 -1.93 -40.75 0.98
C VAL A 372 -0.48 -41.01 1.32
N ALA A 373 -0.01 -42.23 1.02
CA ALA A 373 1.38 -42.61 1.27
C ALA A 373 2.38 -41.74 0.51
N GLY A 374 3.43 -41.28 1.18
CA GLY A 374 4.50 -40.44 0.59
C GLY A 374 4.14 -38.96 0.44
N MET A 375 2.96 -38.54 0.86
CA MET A 375 2.52 -37.16 0.88
C MET A 375 2.60 -36.59 2.29
N LYS A 376 3.04 -35.33 2.40
CA LYS A 376 2.96 -34.52 3.64
C LYS A 376 2.19 -33.25 3.36
N VAL A 377 1.30 -32.87 4.27
CA VAL A 377 0.54 -31.62 4.18
C VAL A 377 0.78 -30.78 5.44
N PHE A 378 0.94 -29.48 5.24
CA PHE A 378 1.21 -28.52 6.31
C PHE A 378 0.19 -27.39 6.29
N ASP A 379 -0.44 -27.11 7.45
CA ASP A 379 -1.26 -25.92 7.69
C ASP A 379 -0.37 -24.80 8.26
N MET A 380 -0.24 -23.70 7.54
CA MET A 380 0.44 -22.47 8.00
C MET A 380 -0.39 -21.72 9.05
N ARG A 381 -1.64 -22.13 9.31
CA ARG A 381 -2.61 -21.50 10.23
C ARG A 381 -3.03 -20.09 9.82
N GLN A 382 -2.46 -19.54 8.77
CA GLN A 382 -2.77 -18.25 8.19
C GLN A 382 -2.68 -18.36 6.67
N ASN A 383 -3.66 -17.79 5.95
CA ASN A 383 -3.57 -17.58 4.52
C ASN A 383 -2.76 -16.30 4.23
N PHE A 384 -1.77 -16.35 3.33
CA PHE A 384 -0.88 -15.22 3.02
C PHE A 384 -0.20 -15.37 1.66
N SER A 385 0.38 -14.28 1.16
CA SER A 385 1.26 -14.30 -0.03
C SER A 385 2.71 -14.58 0.37
N GLY A 386 3.40 -15.39 -0.44
CA GLY A 386 4.80 -15.71 -0.22
C GLY A 386 5.17 -17.12 -0.70
N TRP A 387 6.02 -17.81 0.06
CA TRP A 387 6.49 -19.16 -0.24
C TRP A 387 6.92 -19.90 1.03
N VAL A 388 7.45 -21.10 0.87
CA VAL A 388 8.12 -21.83 1.96
C VAL A 388 9.61 -21.92 1.75
N SER A 389 10.37 -21.78 2.84
CA SER A 389 11.76 -22.17 2.95
C SER A 389 11.82 -23.61 3.44
N ILE A 390 12.53 -24.45 2.72
CA ILE A 390 12.65 -25.89 3.03
C ILE A 390 14.12 -26.25 3.22
N LYS A 391 14.41 -27.02 4.27
CA LYS A 391 15.67 -27.75 4.42
C LYS A 391 15.38 -29.25 4.30
N ALA A 392 16.05 -29.89 3.38
CA ALA A 392 15.79 -31.29 3.09
C ALA A 392 17.07 -32.05 2.71
N LYS A 393 17.04 -33.37 2.87
CA LYS A 393 18.11 -34.27 2.48
C LYS A 393 17.57 -35.40 1.62
N GLY A 394 18.19 -35.60 0.46
CA GLY A 394 17.82 -36.66 -0.48
C GLY A 394 18.97 -37.03 -1.38
N LYS A 395 18.75 -38.04 -2.24
CA LYS A 395 19.75 -38.43 -3.22
C LYS A 395 19.76 -37.46 -4.40
N LYS A 396 20.86 -37.45 -5.13
CA LYS A 396 20.97 -36.70 -6.40
C LYS A 396 19.82 -37.05 -7.34
N ASN A 397 19.27 -36.03 -8.01
CA ASN A 397 18.12 -36.10 -8.90
C ASN A 397 16.78 -36.51 -8.24
N THR A 398 16.71 -36.61 -6.93
CA THR A 398 15.41 -36.68 -6.25
C THR A 398 14.71 -35.33 -6.40
N LYS A 399 13.45 -35.35 -6.85
CA LYS A 399 12.64 -34.16 -7.00
C LYS A 399 11.69 -34.01 -5.83
N LEU A 400 11.73 -32.86 -5.16
CA LEU A 400 10.77 -32.43 -4.19
C LEU A 400 9.76 -31.52 -4.89
N LYS A 401 8.49 -31.89 -4.87
CA LYS A 401 7.39 -31.10 -5.42
C LYS A 401 6.58 -30.49 -4.30
N ILE A 402 6.37 -29.18 -4.39
CA ILE A 402 5.75 -28.35 -3.36
C ILE A 402 4.54 -27.66 -4.01
N ARG A 403 3.33 -28.02 -3.56
CA ARG A 403 2.09 -27.42 -4.08
C ARG A 403 1.44 -26.56 -3.02
N PHE A 404 0.78 -25.48 -3.44
CA PHE A 404 0.21 -24.47 -2.58
C PHE A 404 -1.28 -24.33 -2.85
N ALA A 405 -2.08 -24.20 -1.76
CA ALA A 405 -3.51 -23.94 -1.86
C ALA A 405 -4.05 -23.17 -0.65
N GLU A 406 -5.20 -22.54 -0.84
CA GLU A 406 -5.89 -21.81 0.22
C GLU A 406 -6.76 -22.72 1.10
N ASP A 407 -7.17 -23.88 0.61
CA ASP A 407 -8.12 -24.78 1.26
C ASP A 407 -7.65 -26.26 1.20
N ILE A 408 -8.33 -27.14 1.94
CA ILE A 408 -8.09 -28.60 1.97
C ILE A 408 -9.39 -29.38 1.81
N ASN A 409 -9.27 -30.58 1.27
CA ASN A 409 -10.33 -31.57 1.21
C ASN A 409 -10.53 -32.28 2.54
N ASP A 410 -11.64 -33.00 2.70
CA ASP A 410 -11.97 -33.74 3.91
C ASP A 410 -10.93 -34.85 4.25
N ASP A 411 -10.22 -35.39 3.24
CA ASP A 411 -9.13 -36.36 3.40
C ASP A 411 -7.79 -35.75 3.81
N GLY A 412 -7.73 -34.41 3.96
CA GLY A 412 -6.55 -33.66 4.33
C GLY A 412 -5.63 -33.29 3.17
N THR A 413 -5.92 -33.68 1.94
CA THR A 413 -5.20 -33.23 0.74
C THR A 413 -5.55 -31.78 0.42
N ILE A 414 -4.69 -31.06 -0.33
CA ILE A 414 -4.98 -29.69 -0.70
C ILE A 414 -6.13 -29.60 -1.71
N ASP A 415 -7.02 -28.62 -1.51
CA ASP A 415 -7.98 -28.19 -2.52
C ASP A 415 -7.44 -26.98 -3.28
N ALA A 416 -7.02 -27.21 -4.53
CA ALA A 416 -6.44 -26.19 -5.40
C ALA A 416 -7.48 -25.52 -6.32
N THR A 417 -8.78 -25.71 -6.07
CA THR A 417 -9.85 -25.18 -6.94
C THR A 417 -9.78 -23.65 -7.05
N SER A 418 -9.44 -22.94 -5.96
CA SER A 418 -9.31 -21.48 -5.97
C SER A 418 -8.09 -20.96 -6.75
N ASN A 419 -7.13 -21.82 -7.10
CA ASN A 419 -5.98 -21.43 -7.93
C ASN A 419 -6.35 -21.31 -9.41
N GLU A 420 -7.53 -21.77 -9.82
CA GLU A 420 -8.00 -21.82 -11.20
C GLU A 420 -6.98 -22.51 -12.12
N HIS A 421 -6.33 -21.80 -13.04
CA HIS A 421 -5.35 -22.36 -13.98
C HIS A 421 -3.90 -22.20 -13.52
N ALA A 422 -3.65 -21.49 -12.41
CA ALA A 422 -2.30 -21.40 -11.86
C ALA A 422 -1.91 -22.75 -11.24
N LYS A 423 -0.78 -23.31 -11.65
CA LYS A 423 -0.30 -24.58 -11.09
C LYS A 423 0.11 -24.45 -9.63
N ALA A 424 0.50 -23.25 -9.22
CA ALA A 424 0.94 -22.92 -7.87
C ALA A 424 1.88 -24.01 -7.29
N THR A 425 2.95 -24.31 -8.02
CA THR A 425 3.86 -25.44 -7.73
C THR A 425 5.31 -24.97 -7.82
N ALA A 426 6.12 -25.29 -6.81
CA ALA A 426 7.57 -25.20 -6.87
C ALA A 426 8.16 -26.60 -6.89
N GLU A 427 9.19 -26.82 -7.72
CA GLU A 427 9.91 -28.09 -7.82
C GLU A 427 11.40 -27.87 -7.55
N TYR A 428 11.97 -28.68 -6.69
CA TYR A 428 13.39 -28.65 -6.38
C TYR A 428 14.04 -29.99 -6.71
N ILE A 429 15.00 -29.99 -7.66
CA ILE A 429 15.78 -31.16 -8.03
C ILE A 429 17.09 -31.17 -7.27
N MET A 430 17.24 -32.12 -6.35
CA MET A 430 18.37 -32.21 -5.43
C MET A 430 19.68 -32.59 -6.12
N LYS A 431 20.77 -32.01 -5.66
CA LYS A 431 22.15 -32.42 -6.09
C LYS A 431 22.73 -33.55 -5.25
N GLY A 432 22.12 -33.85 -4.08
CA GLY A 432 22.51 -34.95 -3.22
C GLY A 432 23.68 -34.61 -2.26
N ASP A 433 23.88 -33.35 -1.92
CA ASP A 433 25.01 -32.82 -1.16
C ASP A 433 24.62 -32.52 0.30
N GLY A 434 24.19 -33.55 1.04
CA GLY A 434 23.80 -33.42 2.43
C GLY A 434 22.47 -32.75 2.66
N VAL A 435 22.39 -31.77 3.56
CA VAL A 435 21.19 -30.96 3.80
C VAL A 435 21.19 -29.76 2.87
N GLU A 436 20.24 -29.74 1.97
CA GLU A 436 20.06 -28.67 0.98
C GLU A 436 18.96 -27.71 1.45
N THR A 437 19.10 -26.43 1.09
CA THR A 437 18.10 -25.39 1.41
C THR A 437 17.53 -24.84 0.11
N TYR A 438 16.20 -24.74 0.03
CA TYR A 438 15.51 -24.18 -1.11
C TYR A 438 14.46 -23.16 -0.71
N GLU A 439 14.43 -22.04 -1.41
CA GLU A 439 13.37 -21.04 -1.45
C GLU A 439 13.18 -20.60 -2.91
N PRO A 440 11.93 -20.43 -3.40
CA PRO A 440 11.69 -19.83 -4.72
C PRO A 440 12.30 -18.42 -4.82
N ALA A 441 12.86 -18.09 -6.00
CA ALA A 441 13.53 -16.81 -6.23
C ALA A 441 12.66 -15.80 -7.03
N PHE A 442 11.89 -16.28 -8.03
CA PHE A 442 11.27 -15.42 -9.04
C PHE A 442 9.76 -15.62 -9.19
N THR A 443 9.10 -16.12 -8.15
CA THR A 443 7.66 -16.34 -8.06
C THR A 443 7.17 -16.16 -6.63
N PHE A 444 5.85 -16.10 -6.44
CA PHE A 444 5.20 -16.14 -5.14
C PHE A 444 3.84 -16.83 -5.26
N PHE A 445 3.27 -17.23 -4.13
CA PHE A 445 2.03 -17.96 -4.04
C PHE A 445 1.12 -17.32 -3.00
N GLY A 446 -0.21 -17.48 -3.16
CA GLY A 446 -1.20 -17.23 -2.13
C GLY A 446 -1.65 -18.56 -1.54
N PHE A 447 -1.50 -18.77 -0.23
CA PHE A 447 -1.78 -20.08 0.35
C PHE A 447 -1.93 -20.07 1.87
N ARG A 448 -2.61 -21.07 2.36
CA ARG A 448 -2.60 -21.50 3.76
C ARG A 448 -2.00 -22.89 3.91
N TYR A 449 -2.19 -23.76 2.91
CA TYR A 449 -1.79 -25.15 2.96
C TYR A 449 -0.71 -25.45 1.94
N VAL A 450 0.23 -26.33 2.33
CA VAL A 450 1.35 -26.77 1.50
C VAL A 450 1.39 -28.28 1.48
N GLU A 451 1.41 -28.85 0.28
CA GLU A 451 1.56 -30.28 0.02
C GLU A 451 2.96 -30.57 -0.50
N LEU A 452 3.62 -31.53 0.11
CA LEU A 452 4.93 -32.03 -0.33
C LEU A 452 4.82 -33.46 -0.84
N THR A 453 5.32 -33.71 -2.05
CA THR A 453 5.50 -35.04 -2.64
C THR A 453 6.89 -35.20 -3.21
N THR A 454 7.36 -36.43 -3.41
CA THR A 454 8.70 -36.71 -3.92
C THR A 454 8.65 -37.63 -5.12
N GLU A 455 9.55 -37.40 -6.08
CA GLU A 455 9.78 -38.28 -7.25
C GLU A 455 11.24 -38.71 -7.27
N ASN A 456 11.53 -39.89 -7.78
CA ASN A 456 12.87 -40.47 -7.93
C ASN A 456 13.61 -40.75 -6.61
N GLY A 457 12.90 -40.91 -5.52
CA GLY A 457 13.45 -41.31 -4.23
C GLY A 457 12.81 -40.58 -3.02
N PRO A 458 13.10 -41.06 -1.83
CA PRO A 458 12.60 -40.43 -0.63
C PRO A 458 13.43 -39.18 -0.27
N VAL A 459 12.77 -38.22 0.41
CA VAL A 459 13.38 -37.02 0.98
C VAL A 459 13.14 -36.99 2.48
N GLU A 460 14.18 -36.77 3.25
CA GLU A 460 14.10 -36.42 4.68
C GLU A 460 13.89 -34.90 4.80
N LEU A 461 12.72 -34.49 5.24
CA LEU A 461 12.44 -33.07 5.54
C LEU A 461 13.06 -32.70 6.89
N VAL A 462 13.99 -31.78 6.91
CA VAL A 462 14.69 -31.30 8.11
C VAL A 462 13.98 -30.09 8.71
N ASP A 463 13.51 -29.14 7.88
CA ASP A 463 12.83 -27.90 8.32
C ASP A 463 11.93 -27.37 7.22
N ILE A 464 10.81 -26.74 7.61
CA ILE A 464 9.91 -25.99 6.72
C ILE A 464 9.36 -24.77 7.43
N LYS A 465 9.40 -23.62 6.77
CA LYS A 465 8.90 -22.34 7.28
C LYS A 465 8.16 -21.57 6.19
N GLY A 466 7.02 -21.00 6.52
CA GLY A 466 6.34 -20.03 5.65
C GLY A 466 7.05 -18.68 5.68
N LYS A 467 7.29 -18.10 4.52
CA LYS A 467 7.88 -16.76 4.30
C LYS A 467 6.79 -15.83 3.79
N VAL A 468 6.37 -14.89 4.61
CA VAL A 468 5.33 -13.91 4.26
C VAL A 468 5.95 -12.77 3.48
N VAL A 469 5.49 -12.56 2.25
CA VAL A 469 6.09 -11.62 1.28
C VAL A 469 5.07 -10.58 0.86
N TYR A 470 5.41 -9.31 1.04
CA TYR A 470 4.62 -8.16 0.58
C TYR A 470 5.48 -6.88 0.58
N SER A 471 4.99 -5.79 -0.05
CA SER A 471 5.61 -4.47 0.04
C SER A 471 5.68 -4.02 1.50
N ALA A 472 6.87 -3.69 1.97
CA ALA A 472 7.16 -3.46 3.39
C ALA A 472 6.57 -2.14 3.93
N ASN A 473 5.30 -1.87 3.63
CA ASN A 473 4.55 -0.73 4.13
C ASN A 473 4.43 -0.83 5.66
N GLN A 474 4.81 0.25 6.35
CA GLN A 474 4.75 0.30 7.80
C GLN A 474 3.30 0.24 8.29
N ARG A 475 3.02 -0.58 9.32
CA ARG A 475 1.74 -0.52 10.03
C ARG A 475 1.63 0.80 10.77
N THR A 476 0.54 1.53 10.52
CA THR A 476 0.23 2.82 11.15
C THR A 476 -1.01 2.74 12.02
N GLY A 477 -1.92 1.81 11.75
CA GLY A 477 -3.17 1.65 12.47
C GLY A 477 -3.20 0.47 13.42
N GLN A 478 -3.94 0.63 14.52
CA GLN A 478 -4.33 -0.43 15.44
C GLN A 478 -5.80 -0.26 15.80
N PHE A 479 -6.55 -1.35 15.82
CA PHE A 479 -7.95 -1.34 16.20
C PHE A 479 -8.28 -2.56 17.07
N GLU A 480 -9.09 -2.36 18.09
CA GLU A 480 -9.63 -3.42 18.97
C GLU A 480 -10.95 -2.97 19.58
N CYS A 481 -11.88 -3.89 19.77
CA CYS A 481 -13.09 -3.69 20.57
C CYS A 481 -13.41 -4.97 21.35
N ASP A 482 -14.48 -4.95 22.14
CA ASP A 482 -14.90 -6.15 22.89
C ASP A 482 -15.77 -7.13 22.09
N ASN A 483 -16.04 -6.85 20.81
CA ASN A 483 -16.72 -7.79 19.92
C ASN A 483 -15.70 -8.72 19.21
N PRO A 484 -15.69 -10.02 19.51
CA PRO A 484 -14.71 -10.95 18.91
C PRO A 484 -14.84 -11.13 17.41
N LEU A 485 -16.04 -10.99 16.83
CA LEU A 485 -16.24 -11.09 15.38
C LEU A 485 -15.60 -9.90 14.66
N VAL A 486 -15.82 -8.69 15.16
CA VAL A 486 -15.23 -7.47 14.61
C VAL A 486 -13.70 -7.51 14.64
N ASN A 487 -13.12 -7.95 15.75
CA ASN A 487 -11.67 -8.14 15.86
C ASN A 487 -11.12 -9.19 14.86
N LYS A 488 -11.90 -10.26 14.58
CA LYS A 488 -11.53 -11.24 13.55
C LYS A 488 -11.60 -10.64 12.14
N ILE A 489 -12.63 -9.87 11.84
CA ILE A 489 -12.79 -9.19 10.54
C ILE A 489 -11.61 -8.21 10.33
N HIS A 490 -11.30 -7.36 11.33
CA HIS A 490 -10.15 -6.46 11.29
C HIS A 490 -8.85 -7.22 10.99
N LYS A 491 -8.59 -8.28 11.78
CA LYS A 491 -7.38 -9.09 11.58
C LYS A 491 -7.31 -9.73 10.19
N ALA A 492 -8.43 -10.28 9.70
CA ALA A 492 -8.52 -10.90 8.37
C ALA A 492 -8.30 -9.88 7.25
N THR A 493 -8.88 -8.67 7.39
CA THR A 493 -8.67 -7.57 6.45
C THR A 493 -7.20 -7.17 6.38
N VAL A 494 -6.55 -6.98 7.52
CA VAL A 494 -5.11 -6.67 7.59
C VAL A 494 -4.26 -7.74 6.90
N TRP A 495 -4.58 -9.02 7.06
CA TRP A 495 -3.87 -10.10 6.39
C TRP A 495 -4.14 -10.16 4.88
N SER A 496 -5.38 -9.91 4.46
CA SER A 496 -5.69 -9.78 3.03
C SER A 496 -4.99 -8.57 2.41
N GLN A 497 -4.97 -7.42 3.10
CA GLN A 497 -4.27 -6.23 2.63
C GLN A 497 -2.76 -6.48 2.48
N LYS A 498 -2.10 -7.10 3.47
CA LYS A 498 -0.69 -7.50 3.35
C LYS A 498 -0.46 -8.39 2.14
N SER A 499 -1.30 -9.43 1.97
CA SER A 499 -1.16 -10.42 0.90
C SER A 499 -1.30 -9.82 -0.50
N ASN A 500 -2.00 -8.71 -0.61
CA ASN A 500 -2.31 -8.06 -1.89
C ASN A 500 -1.51 -6.76 -2.14
N MET A 501 -0.47 -6.49 -1.35
CA MET A 501 0.50 -5.41 -1.59
C MET A 501 1.78 -5.95 -2.21
N MET A 502 1.87 -6.03 -3.53
CA MET A 502 3.04 -6.56 -4.28
C MET A 502 3.62 -5.54 -5.27
N GLY A 503 3.93 -4.33 -4.76
CA GLY A 503 4.38 -3.20 -5.57
C GLY A 503 3.22 -2.41 -6.18
N TYR A 504 2.04 -2.96 -6.13
CA TYR A 504 0.75 -2.37 -6.50
C TYR A 504 -0.36 -3.11 -5.72
N PRO A 505 -1.56 -2.54 -5.57
CA PRO A 505 -2.69 -3.25 -4.97
C PRO A 505 -3.17 -4.35 -5.93
N MET A 506 -3.05 -5.61 -5.51
CA MET A 506 -3.58 -6.77 -6.24
C MET A 506 -4.97 -7.11 -5.75
N ASP A 507 -5.74 -7.79 -6.60
CA ASP A 507 -7.01 -8.41 -6.27
C ASP A 507 -6.84 -9.66 -5.41
N CYS A 508 -5.96 -10.57 -5.80
CA CYS A 508 -5.76 -11.87 -5.16
C CYS A 508 -4.32 -12.39 -5.39
N PRO A 509 -3.77 -13.24 -4.49
CA PRO A 509 -2.39 -13.72 -4.61
C PRO A 509 -2.23 -15.13 -5.19
N GLN A 510 -3.30 -15.94 -5.35
CA GLN A 510 -3.20 -17.39 -5.53
C GLN A 510 -3.42 -17.88 -6.96
N ARG A 511 -4.36 -17.27 -7.71
CA ARG A 511 -4.76 -17.73 -9.04
C ARG A 511 -4.00 -17.01 -10.17
N ASP A 512 -4.30 -17.35 -11.42
CA ASP A 512 -3.69 -16.74 -12.61
C ASP A 512 -4.31 -15.37 -12.99
N GLU A 513 -4.58 -14.54 -11.98
CA GLU A 513 -5.05 -13.16 -12.10
C GLU A 513 -4.01 -12.19 -11.53
N ARG A 514 -3.97 -11.93 -10.23
CA ARG A 514 -2.98 -11.09 -9.56
C ARG A 514 -2.81 -9.74 -10.24
N LEU A 515 -3.95 -9.08 -10.47
CA LEU A 515 -4.06 -7.83 -11.21
C LEU A 515 -4.36 -6.65 -10.28
N GLY A 516 -3.99 -5.46 -10.71
CA GLY A 516 -4.30 -4.22 -10.01
C GLY A 516 -5.66 -3.67 -10.41
N TRP A 517 -6.73 -4.38 -10.09
CA TRP A 517 -8.09 -3.92 -10.34
C TRP A 517 -8.39 -2.64 -9.57
N LEU A 518 -8.83 -1.60 -10.29
CA LEU A 518 -9.04 -0.30 -9.68
C LEU A 518 -10.19 -0.31 -8.68
N GLY A 519 -11.27 -1.01 -8.97
CA GLY A 519 -12.43 -1.09 -8.08
C GLY A 519 -12.13 -1.73 -6.73
N ASP A 520 -11.29 -2.76 -6.72
CA ASP A 520 -10.80 -3.41 -5.49
C ASP A 520 -10.06 -2.41 -4.60
N ALA A 521 -9.15 -1.66 -5.20
CA ALA A 521 -8.41 -0.62 -4.49
C ALA A 521 -9.32 0.54 -4.07
N GLN A 522 -10.36 0.90 -4.84
CA GLN A 522 -11.30 1.96 -4.49
C GLN A 522 -11.97 1.71 -3.15
N VAL A 523 -12.55 0.54 -2.98
CA VAL A 523 -13.32 0.24 -1.77
C VAL A 523 -12.42 0.02 -0.55
N THR A 524 -11.14 -0.33 -0.76
CA THR A 524 -10.20 -0.67 0.31
C THR A 524 -9.17 0.42 0.63
N ALA A 525 -9.04 1.47 -0.21
CA ALA A 525 -8.01 2.49 0.00
C ALA A 525 -8.09 3.18 1.36
N GLU A 526 -9.28 3.45 1.86
CA GLU A 526 -9.48 4.12 3.14
C GLU A 526 -9.02 3.23 4.31
N GLU A 527 -9.40 1.95 4.32
CA GLU A 527 -8.93 1.01 5.36
C GLU A 527 -7.43 0.78 5.27
N ALA A 528 -6.87 0.71 4.05
CA ALA A 528 -5.45 0.57 3.85
C ALA A 528 -4.67 1.78 4.41
N MET A 529 -5.15 3.02 4.21
CA MET A 529 -4.54 4.24 4.74
C MET A 529 -4.72 4.39 6.25
N PHE A 530 -5.75 3.82 6.87
CA PHE A 530 -5.82 3.70 8.32
C PHE A 530 -4.81 2.70 8.85
N ASN A 531 -4.66 1.56 8.18
CA ASN A 531 -3.88 0.44 8.66
C ASN A 531 -2.38 0.53 8.35
N PHE A 532 -1.99 1.19 7.25
CA PHE A 532 -0.63 1.23 6.75
C PHE A 532 -0.24 2.63 6.25
N ASP A 533 1.05 2.93 6.25
CA ASP A 533 1.59 4.06 5.50
C ASP A 533 1.57 3.74 4.00
N MET A 534 0.57 4.27 3.31
CA MET A 534 0.34 4.02 1.89
C MET A 534 0.83 5.16 0.99
N ALA A 535 1.46 6.20 1.55
CA ALA A 535 1.79 7.41 0.79
C ALA A 535 2.60 7.10 -0.49
N LEU A 536 3.80 6.56 -0.36
CA LEU A 536 4.65 6.27 -1.52
C LEU A 536 4.13 5.10 -2.38
N PHE A 537 3.39 4.17 -1.76
CA PHE A 537 2.80 3.04 -2.49
C PHE A 537 1.69 3.51 -3.45
N TYR A 538 0.76 4.33 -2.96
CA TYR A 538 -0.29 4.88 -3.82
C TYR A 538 0.23 5.96 -4.75
N GLU A 539 1.24 6.78 -4.37
CA GLU A 539 1.86 7.74 -5.29
C GLU A 539 2.37 7.04 -6.56
N ASN A 540 3.13 5.94 -6.40
CA ASN A 540 3.63 5.16 -7.54
C ASN A 540 2.50 4.53 -8.37
N TRP A 541 1.48 3.99 -7.72
CA TRP A 541 0.38 3.34 -8.42
C TRP A 541 -0.52 4.32 -9.18
N LEU A 542 -0.82 5.48 -8.60
CA LEU A 542 -1.56 6.57 -9.25
C LEU A 542 -0.80 7.13 -10.46
N ASP A 543 0.53 7.26 -10.37
CA ASP A 543 1.37 7.59 -11.52
C ASP A 543 1.21 6.52 -12.62
N GLY A 544 1.17 5.24 -12.27
CA GLY A 544 0.94 4.14 -13.21
C GLY A 544 -0.42 4.22 -13.93
N ILE A 545 -1.48 4.61 -13.21
CA ILE A 545 -2.80 4.82 -13.79
C ILE A 545 -2.76 5.99 -14.79
N ARG A 546 -2.17 7.13 -14.38
CA ARG A 546 -2.02 8.31 -15.23
C ARG A 546 -1.25 8.03 -16.52
N GLU A 547 -0.12 7.32 -16.41
CA GLU A 547 0.73 6.99 -17.57
C GLU A 547 0.04 6.04 -18.54
N ASN A 548 -0.93 5.24 -18.06
CA ASN A 548 -1.74 4.34 -18.86
C ASN A 548 -3.04 4.97 -19.38
N GLN A 549 -3.31 6.25 -19.11
CA GLN A 549 -4.48 6.92 -19.69
C GLN A 549 -4.39 6.94 -21.21
N ASP A 550 -5.47 6.61 -21.90
CA ASP A 550 -5.53 6.67 -23.37
C ASP A 550 -5.37 8.12 -23.85
N GLU A 551 -4.36 8.35 -24.69
CA GLU A 551 -3.99 9.70 -25.14
C GLU A 551 -5.01 10.30 -26.12
N LYS A 552 -5.80 9.44 -26.82
CA LYS A 552 -6.77 9.88 -27.83
C LYS A 552 -8.12 10.18 -27.23
N THR A 553 -8.62 9.29 -26.40
CA THR A 553 -9.96 9.40 -25.83
C THR A 553 -9.98 10.08 -24.46
N GLY A 554 -8.89 9.97 -23.72
CA GLY A 554 -8.82 10.39 -22.31
C GLY A 554 -9.39 9.36 -21.34
N ASP A 555 -9.81 8.17 -21.81
CA ASP A 555 -10.25 7.10 -20.94
C ASP A 555 -9.16 6.60 -20.01
N LEU A 556 -9.53 6.11 -18.84
CA LEU A 556 -8.64 5.55 -17.82
C LEU A 556 -8.74 4.02 -17.80
N PRO A 557 -7.63 3.33 -17.48
CA PRO A 557 -7.68 1.88 -17.35
C PRO A 557 -8.56 1.47 -16.15
N ILE A 558 -9.06 0.24 -16.21
CA ILE A 558 -9.74 -0.42 -15.08
C ILE A 558 -8.77 -1.30 -14.26
N ILE A 559 -7.57 -1.53 -14.80
CA ILE A 559 -6.49 -2.32 -14.18
C ILE A 559 -5.17 -1.57 -14.36
N SER A 560 -4.35 -1.45 -13.30
CA SER A 560 -3.00 -0.87 -13.33
C SER A 560 -2.08 -1.60 -12.32
N PRO A 561 -0.80 -1.87 -12.64
CA PRO A 561 -0.07 -1.54 -13.87
C PRO A 561 -0.25 -2.63 -14.94
N GLN A 562 -0.82 -2.28 -16.05
CA GLN A 562 -1.02 -3.16 -17.22
C GLN A 562 -1.02 -2.30 -18.48
N PRO A 563 -0.81 -2.85 -19.68
CA PRO A 563 -1.12 -2.12 -20.91
C PRO A 563 -2.59 -1.72 -20.92
N TYR A 564 -2.88 -0.52 -21.42
CA TYR A 564 -4.25 -0.01 -21.49
C TYR A 564 -5.14 -0.94 -22.33
N MET A 565 -6.36 -1.14 -21.86
CA MET A 565 -7.44 -1.81 -22.58
C MET A 565 -8.68 -0.93 -22.60
N PRO A 566 -9.34 -0.79 -23.76
CA PRO A 566 -10.55 0.03 -23.89
C PRO A 566 -11.79 -0.72 -23.35
N ASP A 567 -11.80 -1.03 -22.07
CA ASP A 567 -12.96 -1.63 -21.40
C ASP A 567 -13.64 -0.55 -20.54
N GLN A 568 -14.82 -0.09 -20.93
CA GLN A 568 -15.58 0.96 -20.25
C GLN A 568 -16.12 0.48 -18.90
N GLY A 569 -15.27 0.47 -17.89
CA GLY A 569 -15.65 0.19 -16.52
C GLY A 569 -15.60 1.46 -15.68
N ILE A 570 -16.57 2.35 -15.88
CA ILE A 570 -16.61 3.70 -15.28
C ILE A 570 -16.49 3.63 -13.77
N GLU A 571 -17.13 2.65 -13.15
CA GLU A 571 -17.15 2.40 -11.72
C GLU A 571 -15.74 2.11 -11.19
N TRP A 572 -14.93 1.39 -11.98
CA TRP A 572 -13.53 1.07 -11.65
C TRP A 572 -12.58 2.22 -11.99
N SER A 573 -12.70 2.82 -13.17
CA SER A 573 -11.83 3.94 -13.58
C SER A 573 -11.99 5.17 -12.70
N SER A 574 -13.18 5.39 -12.11
CA SER A 574 -13.46 6.48 -11.14
C SER A 574 -12.64 6.38 -9.85
N THR A 575 -12.05 5.23 -9.57
CA THR A 575 -11.07 5.01 -8.49
C THR A 575 -9.95 6.06 -8.50
N TYR A 576 -9.53 6.47 -9.68
CA TYR A 576 -8.49 7.50 -9.83
C TYR A 576 -8.85 8.82 -9.13
N PHE A 577 -10.12 9.20 -9.17
CA PHE A 577 -10.61 10.39 -8.47
C PHE A 577 -10.75 10.17 -6.96
N THR A 578 -11.37 9.07 -6.59
CA THR A 578 -11.68 8.79 -5.18
C THR A 578 -10.41 8.60 -4.36
N ILE A 579 -9.42 7.84 -4.88
CA ILE A 579 -8.15 7.64 -4.17
C ILE A 579 -7.31 8.92 -4.15
N LEU A 580 -7.26 9.73 -5.23
CA LEU A 580 -6.55 11.01 -5.22
C LEU A 580 -7.12 11.96 -4.15
N TRP A 581 -8.44 12.00 -4.00
CA TRP A 581 -9.08 12.81 -2.96
C TRP A 581 -8.81 12.28 -1.57
N GLN A 582 -8.97 10.97 -1.34
CA GLN A 582 -8.65 10.31 -0.07
C GLN A 582 -7.17 10.45 0.30
N TYR A 583 -6.29 10.35 -0.67
CA TYR A 583 -4.85 10.55 -0.47
C TYR A 583 -4.55 11.99 0.00
N TYR A 584 -5.14 12.98 -0.67
CA TYR A 584 -4.99 14.38 -0.26
C TYR A 584 -5.55 14.63 1.15
N THR A 585 -6.73 14.15 1.45
CA THR A 585 -7.33 14.35 2.78
C THR A 585 -6.54 13.65 3.89
N THR A 586 -5.91 12.51 3.59
CA THR A 586 -5.10 11.74 4.55
C THR A 586 -3.69 12.29 4.73
N TYR A 587 -3.02 12.72 3.65
CA TYR A 587 -1.60 13.12 3.68
C TYR A 587 -1.35 14.62 3.46
N GLY A 588 -2.35 15.42 3.07
CA GLY A 588 -2.24 16.85 2.83
C GLY A 588 -1.42 17.23 1.60
N ASP A 589 -1.18 16.28 0.70
CA ASP A 589 -0.29 16.48 -0.46
C ASP A 589 -1.01 17.16 -1.62
N GLN A 590 -0.83 18.48 -1.75
CA GLN A 590 -1.37 19.23 -2.88
C GLN A 590 -0.62 18.94 -4.19
N ARG A 591 0.68 18.58 -4.12
CA ARG A 591 1.50 18.28 -5.31
C ARG A 591 0.97 17.07 -6.08
N ILE A 592 0.41 16.07 -5.40
CA ILE A 592 -0.20 14.93 -6.10
C ILE A 592 -1.45 15.37 -6.89
N LEU A 593 -2.30 16.20 -6.31
CA LEU A 593 -3.46 16.74 -7.02
C LEU A 593 -3.03 17.55 -8.26
N GLN A 594 -2.03 18.41 -8.11
CA GLN A 594 -1.48 19.22 -9.20
C GLN A 594 -0.91 18.34 -10.32
N ARG A 595 -0.16 17.28 -9.97
CA ARG A 595 0.45 16.33 -10.92
C ARG A 595 -0.61 15.58 -11.75
N HIS A 596 -1.74 15.25 -11.15
CA HIS A 596 -2.79 14.43 -11.76
C HIS A 596 -3.93 15.25 -12.39
N TYR A 597 -3.99 16.54 -12.15
CA TYR A 597 -5.11 17.43 -12.51
C TYR A 597 -5.51 17.36 -13.98
N LEU A 598 -4.54 17.44 -14.90
CA LEU A 598 -4.83 17.40 -16.34
C LEU A 598 -5.35 16.04 -16.80
N ALA A 599 -4.89 14.96 -16.20
CA ALA A 599 -5.40 13.63 -16.50
C ALA A 599 -6.85 13.46 -16.01
N MET A 600 -7.16 13.98 -14.83
CA MET A 600 -8.54 14.02 -14.32
C MET A 600 -9.45 14.83 -15.27
N LYS A 601 -9.01 15.99 -15.71
CA LYS A 601 -9.80 16.81 -16.68
C LYS A 601 -10.06 16.07 -18.00
N ARG A 602 -9.05 15.36 -18.54
CA ARG A 602 -9.21 14.56 -19.76
C ARG A 602 -10.24 13.44 -19.57
N TYR A 603 -10.23 12.78 -18.42
CA TYR A 603 -11.21 11.75 -18.13
C TYR A 603 -12.63 12.32 -18.00
N MET A 604 -12.79 13.49 -17.35
CA MET A 604 -14.10 14.16 -17.31
C MET A 604 -14.62 14.52 -18.71
N ALA A 605 -13.73 14.96 -19.61
CA ALA A 605 -14.11 15.22 -21.01
C ALA A 605 -14.49 13.92 -21.75
N PHE A 606 -13.82 12.82 -21.47
CA PHE A 606 -14.20 11.50 -21.98
C PHE A 606 -15.60 11.10 -21.49
N LEU A 607 -15.89 11.20 -20.20
CA LEU A 607 -17.22 10.88 -19.64
C LEU A 607 -18.32 11.74 -20.27
N ASP A 608 -18.06 13.03 -20.46
CA ASP A 608 -19.00 13.93 -21.14
C ASP A 608 -19.26 13.48 -22.58
N SER A 609 -18.22 13.06 -23.31
CA SER A 609 -18.29 12.62 -24.69
C SER A 609 -19.10 11.32 -24.92
N ILE A 610 -19.17 10.45 -23.91
CA ILE A 610 -19.91 9.18 -23.96
C ILE A 610 -21.27 9.27 -23.26
N SER A 611 -21.58 10.40 -22.61
CA SER A 611 -22.88 10.62 -21.96
C SER A 611 -23.96 11.04 -22.96
N GLU A 612 -25.16 10.56 -22.74
CA GLU A 612 -26.35 11.05 -23.43
C GLU A 612 -27.20 11.89 -22.47
N ASP A 613 -27.23 13.19 -22.69
CA ASP A 613 -27.90 14.15 -21.79
C ASP A 613 -27.51 13.97 -20.31
N LEU A 614 -26.20 13.89 -20.03
CA LEU A 614 -25.59 13.67 -18.73
C LEU A 614 -25.84 12.29 -18.09
N ILE A 615 -26.45 11.36 -18.77
CA ILE A 615 -26.61 9.98 -18.35
C ILE A 615 -25.55 9.13 -19.04
N LEU A 616 -24.79 8.38 -18.25
CA LEU A 616 -23.79 7.47 -18.77
C LEU A 616 -24.39 6.11 -19.12
N PRO A 617 -23.84 5.41 -20.13
CA PRO A 617 -24.25 4.05 -20.44
C PRO A 617 -24.00 3.11 -19.25
N VAL A 618 -24.76 2.04 -19.17
CA VAL A 618 -24.60 1.01 -18.12
C VAL A 618 -23.21 0.37 -18.25
N GLY A 619 -22.44 0.40 -17.17
CA GLY A 619 -21.18 -0.31 -17.08
C GLY A 619 -21.39 -1.83 -17.10
N TRP A 620 -20.30 -2.58 -17.29
CA TRP A 620 -20.40 -4.05 -17.31
C TRP A 620 -19.99 -4.70 -15.98
N ILE A 621 -19.39 -3.96 -15.03
CA ILE A 621 -18.91 -4.47 -13.76
C ILE A 621 -19.90 -4.18 -12.63
N GLY A 622 -20.27 -2.91 -12.41
CA GLY A 622 -21.21 -2.44 -11.39
C GLY A 622 -20.85 -2.84 -9.96
N ASP A 623 -21.84 -3.30 -9.19
CA ASP A 623 -21.67 -3.78 -7.81
C ASP A 623 -21.23 -5.25 -7.82
N TRP A 624 -19.95 -5.50 -8.13
CA TRP A 624 -19.36 -6.83 -8.28
C TRP A 624 -19.64 -7.74 -7.07
N GLY A 625 -20.06 -8.96 -7.35
CA GLY A 625 -20.40 -9.93 -6.31
C GLY A 625 -21.74 -9.72 -5.62
N SER A 626 -22.62 -8.86 -6.17
CA SER A 626 -23.99 -8.71 -5.69
C SER A 626 -24.76 -10.02 -5.72
N LEU A 627 -25.61 -10.24 -4.72
CA LEU A 627 -26.46 -11.43 -4.57
C LEU A 627 -27.82 -11.27 -5.27
N VAL A 628 -28.12 -10.10 -5.79
CA VAL A 628 -29.37 -9.85 -6.51
C VAL A 628 -29.22 -10.33 -7.95
N LYS A 629 -30.09 -11.27 -8.37
CA LYS A 629 -30.23 -11.81 -9.75
C LYS A 629 -28.97 -11.70 -10.61
N GLY A 630 -28.12 -12.70 -10.62
CA GLY A 630 -26.93 -12.79 -11.47
C GLY A 630 -26.17 -11.46 -11.72
N TRP A 631 -24.91 -11.42 -11.53
CA TRP A 631 -24.08 -10.20 -11.49
C TRP A 631 -24.20 -9.21 -12.69
N LYS A 632 -24.80 -9.63 -13.84
CA LYS A 632 -25.08 -8.75 -15.00
C LYS A 632 -26.50 -8.18 -15.03
N GLU A 633 -27.48 -8.87 -14.43
CA GLU A 633 -28.89 -8.53 -14.56
C GLU A 633 -29.47 -7.74 -13.39
N GLY A 634 -28.73 -7.65 -12.28
CA GLY A 634 -29.14 -6.95 -11.05
C GLY A 634 -28.36 -5.68 -10.75
N GLN A 635 -27.65 -5.13 -11.74
CA GLN A 635 -26.86 -3.91 -11.55
C GLN A 635 -27.74 -2.68 -11.69
N PRO A 636 -27.75 -1.75 -10.72
CA PRO A 636 -28.46 -0.50 -10.90
C PRO A 636 -27.87 0.31 -12.06
N GLU A 637 -28.67 0.62 -13.05
CA GLU A 637 -28.27 1.44 -14.22
C GLU A 637 -27.75 2.82 -13.82
N SER A 638 -28.12 3.27 -12.64
CA SER A 638 -27.71 4.57 -12.09
C SER A 638 -26.24 4.66 -11.62
N VAL A 639 -25.58 3.52 -11.39
CA VAL A 639 -24.24 3.50 -10.78
C VAL A 639 -23.20 4.29 -11.58
N PRO A 640 -23.03 4.11 -12.91
CA PRO A 640 -22.07 4.89 -13.68
C PRO A 640 -22.31 6.40 -13.61
N THR A 641 -23.60 6.83 -13.71
CA THR A 641 -23.94 8.25 -13.63
C THR A 641 -23.73 8.83 -12.23
N ALA A 642 -23.91 8.02 -11.16
CA ALA A 642 -23.57 8.43 -9.79
C ALA A 642 -22.06 8.67 -9.65
N PHE A 643 -21.20 7.85 -10.27
CA PHE A 643 -19.77 8.09 -10.32
C PHE A 643 -19.41 9.34 -11.14
N TYR A 644 -20.10 9.63 -12.22
CA TYR A 644 -19.91 10.86 -12.98
C TYR A 644 -20.20 12.10 -12.11
N PHE A 645 -21.30 12.08 -11.37
CA PHE A 645 -21.59 13.10 -10.37
C PHE A 645 -20.45 13.24 -9.35
N TRP A 646 -20.02 12.12 -8.77
CA TRP A 646 -18.96 12.12 -7.73
C TRP A 646 -17.64 12.64 -8.26
N ASN A 647 -17.23 12.21 -9.46
CA ASN A 647 -16.02 12.70 -10.14
C ASN A 647 -16.10 14.21 -10.38
N ALA A 648 -17.24 14.74 -10.82
CA ALA A 648 -17.44 16.18 -11.00
C ALA A 648 -17.32 16.96 -9.68
N ARG A 649 -17.90 16.43 -8.59
CA ARG A 649 -17.78 17.01 -7.24
C ARG A 649 -16.33 16.99 -6.74
N ILE A 650 -15.62 15.88 -6.92
CA ILE A 650 -14.19 15.79 -6.57
C ILE A 650 -13.38 16.78 -7.40
N MET A 651 -13.65 16.91 -8.71
CA MET A 651 -12.96 17.91 -9.55
C MET A 651 -13.16 19.34 -9.07
N ALA A 652 -14.38 19.68 -8.62
CA ALA A 652 -14.66 20.99 -8.05
C ALA A 652 -13.82 21.23 -6.78
N ASN A 653 -13.74 20.23 -5.90
CA ASN A 653 -12.94 20.30 -4.67
C ASN A 653 -11.46 20.45 -4.99
N VAL A 654 -10.94 19.62 -5.90
CA VAL A 654 -9.52 19.65 -6.32
C VAL A 654 -9.18 21.01 -6.96
N ALA A 655 -10.06 21.54 -7.84
CA ALA A 655 -9.89 22.86 -8.44
C ALA A 655 -9.83 23.97 -7.37
N GLY A 656 -10.70 23.88 -6.35
CA GLY A 656 -10.69 24.79 -5.21
C GLY A 656 -9.38 24.75 -4.41
N VAL A 657 -8.88 23.56 -4.09
CA VAL A 657 -7.58 23.36 -3.40
C VAL A 657 -6.41 23.95 -4.21
N LEU A 658 -6.45 23.81 -5.53
CA LEU A 658 -5.41 24.32 -6.45
C LEU A 658 -5.60 25.80 -6.83
N GLY A 659 -6.63 26.48 -6.30
CA GLY A 659 -6.91 27.89 -6.58
C GLY A 659 -7.46 28.17 -7.98
N ASN A 660 -7.96 27.16 -8.69
CA ASN A 660 -8.57 27.30 -10.02
C ASN A 660 -10.07 27.55 -9.90
N SER A 661 -10.45 28.78 -9.63
CA SER A 661 -11.85 29.18 -9.42
C SER A 661 -12.77 28.95 -10.63
N ALA A 662 -12.25 29.08 -11.85
CA ALA A 662 -13.05 28.85 -13.06
C ALA A 662 -13.45 27.38 -13.23
N ASP A 663 -12.51 26.46 -13.05
CA ASP A 663 -12.79 25.02 -13.07
C ASP A 663 -13.64 24.60 -11.86
N GLN A 664 -13.41 25.20 -10.69
CA GLN A 664 -14.23 24.94 -9.51
C GLN A 664 -15.70 25.27 -9.79
N GLU A 665 -15.99 26.43 -10.33
CA GLU A 665 -17.35 26.84 -10.70
C GLU A 665 -17.96 25.94 -11.79
N TYR A 666 -17.16 25.61 -12.83
CA TYR A 666 -17.61 24.75 -13.92
C TYR A 666 -18.02 23.37 -13.40
N PHE A 667 -17.13 22.68 -12.62
CA PHE A 667 -17.40 21.34 -12.13
C PHE A 667 -18.48 21.32 -11.04
N SER A 668 -18.63 22.37 -10.24
CA SER A 668 -19.75 22.53 -9.30
C SER A 668 -21.08 22.61 -10.03
N LYS A 669 -21.16 23.40 -11.11
CA LYS A 669 -22.36 23.47 -11.95
C LYS A 669 -22.65 22.16 -12.68
N LEU A 670 -21.60 21.49 -13.15
CA LEU A 670 -21.73 20.18 -13.80
C LEU A 670 -22.29 19.15 -12.83
N SER A 671 -21.75 19.04 -11.63
CA SER A 671 -22.25 18.10 -10.62
C SER A 671 -23.71 18.36 -10.26
N ALA A 672 -24.11 19.63 -10.09
CA ALA A 672 -25.51 19.98 -9.82
C ALA A 672 -26.46 19.58 -10.97
N ARG A 673 -26.04 19.78 -12.21
CA ARG A 673 -26.82 19.35 -13.39
C ARG A 673 -26.96 17.83 -13.49
N ILE A 674 -25.87 17.11 -13.20
CA ILE A 674 -25.90 15.65 -13.18
C ILE A 674 -26.84 15.17 -12.07
N GLN A 675 -26.79 15.78 -10.88
CA GLN A 675 -27.67 15.44 -9.75
C GLN A 675 -29.15 15.61 -10.12
N GLU A 676 -29.50 16.73 -10.73
CA GLU A 676 -30.89 16.99 -11.19
C GLU A 676 -31.34 15.93 -12.20
N LYS A 677 -30.49 15.66 -13.21
CA LYS A 677 -30.78 14.68 -14.25
C LYS A 677 -30.87 13.27 -13.69
N TYR A 678 -29.96 12.89 -12.81
CA TYR A 678 -29.93 11.61 -12.10
C TYR A 678 -31.25 11.34 -11.37
N ASN A 679 -31.70 12.31 -10.56
CA ASN A 679 -32.95 12.19 -9.81
C ASN A 679 -34.17 12.10 -10.73
N LYS A 680 -34.21 12.92 -11.78
CA LYS A 680 -35.28 12.88 -12.78
C LYS A 680 -35.38 11.55 -13.51
N THR A 681 -34.24 10.89 -13.72
CA THR A 681 -34.16 9.64 -14.51
C THR A 681 -34.41 8.41 -13.64
N TYR A 682 -33.86 8.36 -12.44
CA TYR A 682 -33.80 7.13 -11.65
C TYR A 682 -34.62 7.11 -10.37
N LEU A 683 -35.04 8.28 -9.83
CA LEU A 683 -35.86 8.34 -8.62
C LEU A 683 -37.36 8.24 -8.96
N ASN A 684 -38.00 7.21 -8.45
CA ASN A 684 -39.48 7.17 -8.44
C ASN A 684 -39.97 7.90 -7.17
N THR A 685 -40.53 9.08 -7.32
CA THR A 685 -41.00 9.93 -6.21
C THR A 685 -42.21 9.36 -5.49
N GLU A 686 -43.03 8.53 -6.16
CA GLU A 686 -44.21 7.87 -5.54
C GLU A 686 -43.79 6.78 -4.58
N THR A 687 -42.81 5.95 -4.97
CA THR A 687 -42.32 4.87 -4.12
C THR A 687 -41.17 5.30 -3.20
N GLY A 688 -40.36 6.28 -3.59
CA GLY A 688 -39.15 6.69 -2.91
C GLY A 688 -37.98 5.73 -3.15
N ASN A 689 -37.99 5.03 -4.31
CA ASN A 689 -36.91 4.11 -4.65
C ASN A 689 -36.15 4.62 -5.90
N TYR A 690 -34.85 4.35 -5.92
CA TYR A 690 -34.06 4.43 -7.13
C TYR A 690 -34.10 3.10 -7.88
N ASN A 691 -34.16 3.14 -9.21
CA ASN A 691 -34.21 1.97 -10.08
C ASN A 691 -35.20 0.89 -9.57
N ASP A 692 -34.72 -0.31 -9.26
CA ASP A 692 -35.48 -1.46 -8.74
C ASP A 692 -35.69 -1.43 -7.21
N GLY A 693 -35.16 -0.43 -6.51
CA GLY A 693 -35.22 -0.32 -5.06
C GLY A 693 -34.32 -1.30 -4.29
N SER A 694 -33.34 -1.93 -4.97
CA SER A 694 -32.34 -2.78 -4.32
C SER A 694 -31.49 -1.99 -3.31
N GLN A 695 -30.80 -2.71 -2.41
CA GLN A 695 -29.97 -2.08 -1.38
C GLN A 695 -28.95 -1.13 -1.99
N MET A 696 -28.21 -1.55 -3.04
CA MET A 696 -27.23 -0.68 -3.70
C MET A 696 -27.90 0.50 -4.39
N ALA A 697 -29.05 0.31 -5.05
CA ALA A 697 -29.75 1.37 -5.76
C ALA A 697 -30.16 2.53 -4.84
N ASN A 698 -30.57 2.22 -3.60
CA ASN A 698 -30.96 3.22 -2.60
C ASN A 698 -29.76 3.72 -1.74
N ALA A 699 -28.81 2.85 -1.40
CA ALA A 699 -27.70 3.20 -0.50
C ALA A 699 -26.71 4.16 -1.16
N PHE A 700 -26.36 3.95 -2.41
CA PHE A 700 -25.30 4.73 -3.06
C PHE A 700 -25.67 6.21 -3.26
N PRO A 701 -26.88 6.56 -3.77
CA PRO A 701 -27.28 7.96 -3.80
C PRO A 701 -27.44 8.61 -2.42
N LEU A 702 -27.83 7.87 -1.38
CA LEU A 702 -27.82 8.35 0.01
C LEU A 702 -26.39 8.67 0.48
N PHE A 703 -25.44 7.77 0.22
CA PHE A 703 -24.02 7.98 0.53
C PHE A 703 -23.44 9.22 -0.16
N LEU A 704 -23.77 9.40 -1.44
CA LEU A 704 -23.29 10.52 -2.25
C LEU A 704 -24.04 11.83 -2.01
N GLU A 705 -25.11 11.82 -1.19
CA GLU A 705 -25.96 12.99 -0.94
C GLU A 705 -26.62 13.53 -2.21
N ILE A 706 -26.91 12.65 -3.16
CA ILE A 706 -27.61 12.98 -4.40
C ILE A 706 -29.12 13.16 -4.15
N VAL A 707 -29.66 12.43 -3.18
CA VAL A 707 -31.09 12.37 -2.88
C VAL A 707 -31.64 13.74 -2.50
N PRO A 708 -32.76 14.22 -3.08
CA PRO A 708 -33.41 15.46 -2.65
C PRO A 708 -33.80 15.39 -1.16
N GLU A 709 -33.66 16.52 -0.44
CA GLU A 709 -33.84 16.54 1.01
C GLU A 709 -35.21 16.01 1.45
N GLU A 710 -36.26 16.38 0.72
CA GLU A 710 -37.64 15.94 0.97
C GLU A 710 -37.88 14.44 0.75
N MET A 711 -37.00 13.77 -0.01
CA MET A 711 -37.10 12.34 -0.30
C MET A 711 -36.16 11.49 0.56
N LYS A 712 -35.20 12.12 1.22
CA LYS A 712 -34.09 11.44 1.91
C LYS A 712 -34.59 10.43 2.96
N GLN A 713 -35.53 10.83 3.81
CA GLN A 713 -36.10 9.93 4.82
C GLN A 713 -36.84 8.75 4.19
N LYS A 714 -37.60 8.97 3.14
CA LYS A 714 -38.36 7.92 2.46
C LYS A 714 -37.45 6.88 1.78
N VAL A 715 -36.36 7.34 1.14
CA VAL A 715 -35.36 6.45 0.54
C VAL A 715 -34.65 5.64 1.63
N LEU A 716 -34.29 6.30 2.75
CA LEU A 716 -33.66 5.64 3.90
C LEU A 716 -34.58 4.58 4.52
N ASP A 717 -35.89 4.89 4.71
CA ASP A 717 -36.88 3.94 5.25
C ASP A 717 -37.04 2.72 4.35
N ASN A 718 -37.05 2.92 3.03
CA ASN A 718 -37.08 1.85 2.05
C ASN A 718 -35.81 0.95 2.12
N LEU A 719 -34.63 1.56 2.23
CA LEU A 719 -33.36 0.83 2.41
C LEU A 719 -33.38 -0.01 3.70
N VAL A 720 -33.77 0.62 4.81
CA VAL A 720 -33.87 -0.07 6.11
C VAL A 720 -34.89 -1.20 6.08
N ASN A 721 -36.06 -0.97 5.48
CA ASN A 721 -37.08 -2.00 5.33
C ASN A 721 -36.60 -3.17 4.44
N ASP A 722 -35.85 -2.89 3.39
CA ASP A 722 -35.28 -3.93 2.53
C ASP A 722 -34.26 -4.79 3.34
N ILE A 723 -33.38 -4.16 4.09
CA ILE A 723 -32.39 -4.88 4.90
C ILE A 723 -33.08 -5.67 6.03
N VAL A 724 -33.86 -4.98 6.87
CA VAL A 724 -34.33 -5.54 8.15
C VAL A 724 -35.48 -6.50 7.95
N VAL A 725 -36.45 -6.15 7.06
CA VAL A 725 -37.69 -6.91 6.90
C VAL A 725 -37.59 -7.91 5.76
N LYS A 726 -37.27 -7.43 4.53
CA LYS A 726 -37.27 -8.31 3.35
C LYS A 726 -36.14 -9.33 3.36
N ASN A 727 -34.96 -8.90 3.83
CA ASN A 727 -33.75 -9.73 3.85
C ASN A 727 -33.31 -10.15 5.26
N ALA A 728 -34.20 -10.04 6.26
CA ALA A 728 -33.98 -10.50 7.64
C ALA A 728 -32.65 -10.02 8.27
N GLY A 729 -32.28 -8.76 7.99
CA GLY A 729 -31.06 -8.13 8.49
C GLY A 729 -29.79 -8.43 7.67
N HIS A 730 -29.91 -9.08 6.51
CA HIS A 730 -28.77 -9.40 5.65
C HIS A 730 -28.56 -8.35 4.55
N LEU A 731 -27.33 -8.19 4.17
CA LEU A 731 -26.96 -7.49 2.94
C LEU A 731 -27.24 -8.37 1.71
N THR A 732 -27.51 -7.70 0.58
CA THR A 732 -27.60 -8.36 -0.73
C THR A 732 -26.60 -7.75 -1.73
N THR A 733 -25.77 -6.83 -1.25
CA THR A 733 -24.85 -6.03 -2.05
C THR A 733 -23.58 -6.79 -2.42
N GLY A 734 -22.96 -6.35 -3.49
CA GLY A 734 -21.58 -6.64 -3.85
C GLY A 734 -20.61 -5.68 -3.15
N VAL A 735 -19.45 -5.45 -3.76
CA VAL A 735 -18.33 -4.72 -3.13
C VAL A 735 -18.61 -3.24 -2.92
N LEU A 736 -19.28 -2.57 -3.87
CA LEU A 736 -19.60 -1.14 -3.77
C LEU A 736 -20.64 -0.91 -2.67
N GLY A 737 -21.75 -1.64 -2.69
CA GLY A 737 -22.76 -1.47 -1.66
C GLY A 737 -22.27 -1.90 -0.29
N THR A 738 -21.43 -2.92 -0.19
CA THR A 738 -20.80 -3.33 1.09
C THR A 738 -19.92 -2.24 1.69
N LYS A 739 -19.23 -1.44 0.87
CA LYS A 739 -18.47 -0.27 1.33
C LYS A 739 -19.36 0.90 1.71
N TYR A 740 -20.27 1.29 0.83
CA TYR A 740 -20.94 2.60 0.96
C TYR A 740 -22.25 2.56 1.74
N MET A 741 -22.94 1.42 1.80
CA MET A 741 -24.21 1.28 2.53
C MET A 741 -24.06 1.44 4.06
N PRO A 742 -23.12 0.79 4.76
CA PRO A 742 -22.89 1.01 6.19
C PRO A 742 -22.52 2.46 6.52
N GLU A 743 -21.79 3.13 5.62
CA GLU A 743 -21.43 4.55 5.76
C GLU A 743 -22.67 5.45 5.66
N ALA A 744 -23.53 5.23 4.65
CA ALA A 744 -24.77 5.96 4.49
C ALA A 744 -25.69 5.79 5.70
N LEU A 745 -25.86 4.54 6.16
CA LEU A 745 -26.67 4.23 7.34
C LEU A 745 -26.16 4.96 8.59
N ALA A 746 -24.83 4.92 8.84
CA ALA A 746 -24.25 5.57 10.01
C ALA A 746 -24.42 7.10 9.97
N ARG A 747 -24.14 7.74 8.83
CA ARG A 747 -24.30 9.19 8.65
C ARG A 747 -25.74 9.66 8.80
N LEU A 748 -26.71 8.81 8.49
CA LEU A 748 -28.15 9.10 8.57
C LEU A 748 -28.80 8.58 9.87
N GLY A 749 -27.98 8.31 10.90
CA GLY A 749 -28.46 7.94 12.23
C GLY A 749 -28.98 6.49 12.34
N ARG A 750 -28.66 5.62 11.37
CA ARG A 750 -29.06 4.19 11.37
C ARG A 750 -27.85 3.26 11.47
N ALA A 751 -26.86 3.65 12.28
CA ALA A 751 -25.72 2.81 12.62
C ALA A 751 -26.14 1.48 13.27
N ASP A 752 -27.29 1.42 13.91
CA ASP A 752 -27.92 0.20 14.43
C ASP A 752 -28.12 -0.86 13.35
N VAL A 753 -28.60 -0.45 12.18
CA VAL A 753 -28.81 -1.35 11.03
C VAL A 753 -27.47 -1.83 10.45
N ALA A 754 -26.50 -0.93 10.30
CA ALA A 754 -25.13 -1.29 9.86
C ALA A 754 -24.49 -2.29 10.83
N TRP A 755 -24.62 -2.05 12.13
CA TRP A 755 -24.13 -2.94 13.18
C TRP A 755 -24.82 -4.32 13.15
N GLY A 756 -26.14 -4.34 12.87
CA GLY A 756 -26.90 -5.58 12.68
C GLY A 756 -26.37 -6.41 11.51
N ILE A 757 -26.06 -5.78 10.37
CA ILE A 757 -25.47 -6.43 9.19
C ILE A 757 -24.09 -7.02 9.54
N ILE A 758 -23.22 -6.26 10.20
CA ILE A 758 -21.87 -6.70 10.58
C ILE A 758 -21.93 -7.94 11.49
N ASN A 759 -22.89 -7.98 12.40
CA ASN A 759 -23.05 -9.05 13.39
C ASN A 759 -23.94 -10.22 12.93
N GLN A 760 -24.36 -10.26 11.67
CA GLN A 760 -25.15 -11.37 11.14
C GLN A 760 -24.45 -12.71 11.36
N LYS A 761 -25.20 -13.67 11.91
CA LYS A 761 -24.69 -15.00 12.29
C LYS A 761 -24.82 -16.05 11.19
N THR A 762 -25.63 -15.75 10.18
CA THR A 762 -25.92 -16.64 9.05
C THR A 762 -25.45 -16.04 7.74
N ALA A 763 -25.34 -16.84 6.69
CA ALA A 763 -24.97 -16.38 5.36
C ALA A 763 -26.13 -15.58 4.69
N PRO A 764 -25.81 -14.56 3.93
CA PRO A 764 -24.50 -13.97 3.67
C PRO A 764 -24.03 -13.07 4.83
N GLY A 765 -22.75 -13.11 5.17
CA GLY A 765 -22.19 -12.27 6.22
C GLY A 765 -20.76 -12.67 6.64
N TRP A 766 -20.06 -11.74 7.27
CA TRP A 766 -18.68 -11.95 7.72
C TRP A 766 -18.50 -13.10 8.71
N ASN A 767 -19.51 -13.38 9.55
CA ASN A 767 -19.40 -14.46 10.54
C ASN A 767 -19.15 -15.84 9.89
N GLU A 768 -19.81 -16.13 8.77
CA GLU A 768 -19.60 -17.38 8.03
C GLU A 768 -18.19 -17.45 7.44
N MET A 769 -17.69 -16.35 6.93
CA MET A 769 -16.34 -16.21 6.42
C MET A 769 -15.30 -16.43 7.53
N MET A 770 -15.46 -15.78 8.68
CA MET A 770 -14.54 -15.84 9.82
C MET A 770 -14.59 -17.14 10.64
N LYS A 771 -15.57 -17.99 10.40
CA LYS A 771 -15.59 -19.36 10.95
C LYS A 771 -14.56 -20.27 10.27
N LYS A 772 -14.32 -20.06 8.98
CA LYS A 772 -13.51 -20.98 8.16
C LYS A 772 -12.14 -20.36 7.78
N TYR A 773 -12.10 -19.07 7.49
CA TYR A 773 -10.94 -18.43 6.88
C TYR A 773 -10.27 -17.39 7.80
N THR A 774 -9.00 -17.14 7.55
CA THR A 774 -8.15 -16.18 8.28
C THR A 774 -7.90 -14.90 7.49
N THR A 775 -8.45 -14.83 6.29
CA THR A 775 -8.44 -13.73 5.32
C THR A 775 -9.85 -13.49 4.82
N VAL A 776 -10.08 -12.40 4.12
CA VAL A 776 -11.38 -12.04 3.55
C VAL A 776 -11.53 -12.73 2.20
N CYS A 777 -12.71 -13.29 1.93
CA CYS A 777 -13.03 -13.94 0.66
C CYS A 777 -13.60 -12.94 -0.35
N GLU A 778 -13.50 -13.29 -1.63
CA GLU A 778 -14.01 -12.49 -2.75
C GLU A 778 -15.55 -12.38 -2.75
N PHE A 779 -16.25 -13.50 -2.48
CA PHE A 779 -17.71 -13.59 -2.55
C PHE A 779 -18.34 -14.05 -1.24
N TRP A 780 -19.54 -13.59 -0.96
CA TRP A 780 -20.38 -14.03 0.14
C TRP A 780 -20.69 -15.53 0.10
N THR A 781 -20.61 -16.14 -1.06
CA THR A 781 -20.80 -17.59 -1.26
C THR A 781 -19.57 -18.40 -0.85
N LEU A 782 -18.48 -17.75 -0.45
CA LEU A 782 -17.19 -18.35 -0.08
C LEU A 782 -16.56 -19.19 -1.21
N LYS A 783 -16.95 -18.92 -2.45
CA LYS A 783 -16.35 -19.49 -3.66
C LYS A 783 -15.18 -18.61 -4.12
N GLN A 784 -14.40 -19.08 -5.09
CA GLN A 784 -13.25 -18.38 -5.65
C GLN A 784 -12.17 -18.08 -4.61
N SER A 785 -11.52 -16.91 -4.68
CA SER A 785 -10.43 -16.53 -3.79
C SER A 785 -10.86 -16.46 -2.32
N LYS A 786 -10.00 -17.00 -1.43
CA LYS A 786 -10.16 -16.89 0.03
C LYS A 786 -9.27 -15.77 0.61
N ASN A 787 -8.57 -15.03 -0.27
CA ASN A 787 -7.67 -13.95 0.11
C ASN A 787 -7.82 -12.75 -0.85
N HIS A 788 -8.96 -12.05 -0.72
CA HIS A 788 -9.39 -10.96 -1.60
C HIS A 788 -9.91 -9.82 -0.74
N VAL A 789 -9.28 -8.65 -0.77
CA VAL A 789 -9.46 -7.65 0.29
C VAL A 789 -10.80 -6.89 0.26
N MET A 790 -11.54 -6.91 -0.86
CA MET A 790 -12.70 -6.04 -1.11
C MET A 790 -13.74 -6.01 0.01
N MET A 791 -14.17 -7.20 0.51
CA MET A 791 -15.16 -7.29 1.60
C MET A 791 -14.59 -6.84 2.96
N GLY A 792 -13.28 -6.58 3.04
CA GLY A 792 -12.59 -5.97 4.17
C GLY A 792 -12.73 -4.45 4.23
N SER A 793 -13.33 -3.82 3.22
CA SER A 793 -13.60 -2.37 3.19
C SER A 793 -14.37 -1.85 4.40
N ILE A 794 -15.11 -2.71 5.09
CA ILE A 794 -15.82 -2.43 6.35
C ILE A 794 -14.84 -2.02 7.48
N ASP A 795 -13.58 -2.37 7.41
CA ASP A 795 -12.60 -2.06 8.46
C ASP A 795 -12.38 -0.55 8.65
N ALA A 796 -12.50 0.26 7.58
CA ALA A 796 -12.51 1.72 7.70
C ALA A 796 -13.68 2.21 8.57
N TRP A 797 -14.84 1.57 8.46
CA TRP A 797 -16.01 1.86 9.30
C TRP A 797 -15.72 1.62 10.79
N PHE A 798 -14.89 0.61 11.13
CA PHE A 798 -14.50 0.34 12.51
C PHE A 798 -13.67 1.49 13.11
N TYR A 799 -12.72 2.04 12.37
CA TYR A 799 -11.97 3.23 12.79
C TYR A 799 -12.86 4.45 12.93
N LYS A 800 -13.76 4.66 11.95
CA LYS A 800 -14.58 5.88 11.89
C LYS A 800 -15.71 5.90 12.90
N TYR A 801 -16.36 4.77 13.13
CA TYR A 801 -17.60 4.75 13.91
C TYR A 801 -17.49 3.97 15.24
N ILE A 802 -16.62 2.94 15.32
CA ILE A 802 -16.38 2.29 16.61
C ILE A 802 -15.33 3.07 17.40
N ALA A 803 -14.15 3.27 16.84
CA ALA A 803 -13.13 4.10 17.50
C ALA A 803 -13.45 5.59 17.45
N GLY A 804 -14.29 6.02 16.50
CA GLY A 804 -14.76 7.38 16.34
C GLY A 804 -13.80 8.32 15.62
N ILE A 805 -12.68 7.84 15.04
CA ILE A 805 -11.65 8.68 14.42
C ILE A 805 -12.06 9.00 12.98
N GLN A 806 -12.42 10.26 12.70
CA GLN A 806 -12.84 10.70 11.38
C GLN A 806 -11.97 11.84 10.87
N VAL A 807 -11.51 11.69 9.60
CA VAL A 807 -10.76 12.76 8.91
C VAL A 807 -11.72 13.90 8.56
N ASN A 808 -11.27 15.13 8.76
CA ASN A 808 -12.01 16.31 8.30
C ASN A 808 -11.44 16.77 6.95
N GLU A 809 -12.22 16.65 5.88
CA GLU A 809 -11.79 17.00 4.53
C GLU A 809 -11.38 18.48 4.38
N GLN A 810 -11.92 19.38 5.17
CA GLN A 810 -11.56 20.81 5.18
C GLN A 810 -10.19 21.08 5.83
N TYR A 811 -9.73 20.14 6.66
CA TYR A 811 -8.47 20.24 7.39
C TYR A 811 -7.63 18.97 7.17
N PRO A 812 -7.06 18.76 5.97
CA PRO A 812 -6.40 17.52 5.56
C PRO A 812 -5.23 17.17 6.47
N ALA A 813 -4.78 15.94 6.36
CA ALA A 813 -3.67 15.37 7.13
C ALA A 813 -3.87 15.47 8.64
N PHE A 814 -5.11 15.31 9.12
CA PHE A 814 -5.44 15.43 10.56
C PHE A 814 -5.03 16.75 11.21
N ALA A 815 -4.95 17.83 10.42
CA ALA A 815 -4.72 19.17 11.00
C ALA A 815 -5.83 19.56 11.99
N SER A 816 -7.09 19.19 11.65
CA SER A 816 -8.21 19.10 12.57
C SER A 816 -9.03 17.87 12.21
N PHE A 817 -9.49 17.11 13.19
CA PHE A 817 -10.22 15.86 12.98
C PHE A 817 -11.36 15.71 13.99
N GLN A 818 -12.24 14.75 13.77
CA GLN A 818 -13.37 14.48 14.68
C GLN A 818 -13.13 13.19 15.45
N VAL A 819 -13.60 13.15 16.69
CA VAL A 819 -13.64 11.94 17.52
C VAL A 819 -15.06 11.75 18.03
N GLU A 820 -15.77 10.84 17.38
CA GLU A 820 -17.19 10.56 17.60
C GLU A 820 -17.46 9.06 17.64
N PRO A 821 -17.14 8.37 18.74
CA PRO A 821 -17.47 6.96 18.89
C PRO A 821 -18.98 6.77 19.02
N LEU A 822 -19.54 5.85 18.27
CA LEU A 822 -20.96 5.50 18.37
C LEU A 822 -21.17 4.39 19.42
N LEU A 823 -22.15 4.59 20.32
CA LEU A 823 -22.62 3.52 21.20
C LEU A 823 -23.52 2.58 20.41
N LEU A 824 -23.02 1.39 20.20
CA LEU A 824 -23.72 0.32 19.50
C LEU A 824 -24.16 -0.75 20.52
N ASP A 825 -25.29 -1.38 20.27
CA ASP A 825 -25.82 -2.40 21.17
C ASP A 825 -24.78 -3.50 21.43
N SER A 826 -24.63 -3.85 22.70
CA SER A 826 -23.69 -4.87 23.18
C SER A 826 -22.19 -4.54 23.01
N LEU A 827 -21.83 -3.29 22.69
CA LEU A 827 -20.44 -2.85 22.61
C LEU A 827 -20.10 -1.97 23.82
N GLY A 828 -19.24 -2.47 24.71
CA GLY A 828 -18.83 -1.76 25.94
C GLY A 828 -17.51 -1.01 25.82
N ARG A 829 -16.68 -1.31 24.80
CA ARG A 829 -15.41 -0.61 24.57
C ARG A 829 -14.99 -0.63 23.12
N GLY A 830 -14.25 0.42 22.73
CA GLY A 830 -13.61 0.52 21.43
C GLY A 830 -12.29 1.28 21.50
N LYS A 831 -11.31 0.85 20.73
CA LYS A 831 -9.99 1.47 20.66
C LYS A 831 -9.54 1.57 19.20
N GLY A 832 -9.05 2.76 18.80
CA GLY A 832 -8.36 2.99 17.54
C GLY A 832 -7.12 3.85 17.75
N GLU A 833 -6.06 3.53 17.03
CA GLU A 833 -4.83 4.31 16.98
C GLU A 833 -4.40 4.47 15.53
N VAL A 834 -3.97 5.67 15.13
CA VAL A 834 -3.47 5.96 13.79
C VAL A 834 -2.22 6.85 13.88
N GLU A 835 -1.11 6.39 13.30
CA GLU A 835 0.10 7.19 13.12
C GLU A 835 -0.06 8.05 11.87
N THR A 836 -0.17 9.36 12.04
CA THR A 836 -0.32 10.33 10.95
C THR A 836 0.99 11.06 10.68
N LEU A 837 1.04 11.87 9.61
CA LEU A 837 2.18 12.76 9.35
C LEU A 837 2.37 13.86 10.40
N ARG A 838 1.38 14.09 11.26
CA ARG A 838 1.43 15.07 12.37
C ARG A 838 1.69 14.40 13.72
N GLY A 839 1.64 13.09 13.79
CA GLY A 839 1.82 12.31 15.01
C GLY A 839 0.67 11.33 15.24
N LYS A 840 0.67 10.74 16.41
CA LYS A 840 -0.28 9.68 16.79
C LYS A 840 -1.61 10.27 17.22
N VAL A 841 -2.70 9.82 16.60
CA VAL A 841 -4.08 9.95 17.04
C VAL A 841 -4.48 8.66 17.75
N SER A 842 -5.09 8.77 18.95
CA SER A 842 -5.59 7.60 19.68
C SER A 842 -6.92 7.92 20.34
N SER A 843 -7.90 7.06 20.14
CA SER A 843 -9.20 7.06 20.80
C SER A 843 -9.42 5.71 21.47
N ASN A 844 -9.63 5.73 22.79
CA ASN A 844 -9.91 4.53 23.58
C ASN A 844 -11.03 4.83 24.57
N TRP A 845 -12.18 4.23 24.37
CA TRP A 845 -13.36 4.48 25.17
C TRP A 845 -13.92 3.22 25.82
N GLU A 846 -14.57 3.39 26.95
CA GLU A 846 -15.32 2.39 27.68
C GLU A 846 -16.68 2.95 28.10
N SER A 847 -17.72 2.13 28.00
CA SER A 847 -19.07 2.49 28.42
C SER A 847 -19.61 1.49 29.43
N HIS A 848 -20.01 1.99 30.59
CA HIS A 848 -20.64 1.24 31.66
C HIS A 848 -21.99 1.90 32.01
N PRO A 849 -22.94 1.19 32.65
CA PRO A 849 -24.20 1.82 33.05
C PRO A 849 -24.00 3.13 33.84
N GLY A 850 -24.37 4.25 33.22
CA GLY A 850 -24.26 5.59 33.82
C GLY A 850 -22.87 6.25 33.78
N LEU A 851 -21.89 5.65 33.11
CA LEU A 851 -20.54 6.22 32.99
C LEU A 851 -19.96 5.90 31.62
N PHE A 852 -19.64 6.94 30.84
CA PHE A 852 -18.82 6.85 29.63
C PHE A 852 -17.44 7.45 29.89
N THR A 853 -16.39 6.80 29.45
CA THR A 853 -15.01 7.29 29.54
C THR A 853 -14.36 7.29 28.17
N LEU A 854 -13.56 8.33 27.86
CA LEU A 854 -12.78 8.43 26.62
C LEU A 854 -11.36 8.91 26.94
N LYS A 855 -10.36 8.08 26.63
CA LYS A 855 -8.94 8.49 26.59
C LYS A 855 -8.58 8.87 25.18
N LEU A 856 -8.11 10.08 24.98
CA LEU A 856 -7.84 10.67 23.67
C LEU A 856 -6.42 11.22 23.63
N GLN A 857 -5.72 10.95 22.53
CA GLN A 857 -4.46 11.60 22.18
C GLN A 857 -4.64 12.44 20.93
N VAL A 858 -4.33 13.72 21.04
CA VAL A 858 -4.34 14.70 19.94
C VAL A 858 -2.89 15.13 19.67
N PRO A 859 -2.38 14.94 18.43
CA PRO A 859 -1.00 15.25 18.08
C PRO A 859 -0.64 16.71 18.31
N PHE A 860 0.66 16.97 18.46
CA PHE A 860 1.20 18.34 18.54
C PHE A 860 0.71 19.19 17.36
N ASN A 861 0.34 20.43 17.65
CA ASN A 861 -0.07 21.42 16.66
C ASN A 861 -1.33 21.03 15.85
N THR A 862 -2.19 20.18 16.39
CA THR A 862 -3.47 19.78 15.80
C THR A 862 -4.63 20.04 16.75
N THR A 863 -5.85 19.96 16.23
CA THR A 863 -7.08 20.09 17.02
C THR A 863 -8.01 18.90 16.77
N ALA A 864 -8.85 18.60 17.74
CA ALA A 864 -9.94 17.64 17.56
C ALA A 864 -11.27 18.22 18.04
N GLU A 865 -12.34 17.94 17.28
CA GLU A 865 -13.70 18.10 17.74
C GLU A 865 -14.16 16.77 18.34
N VAL A 866 -14.54 16.79 19.62
CA VAL A 866 -14.84 15.59 20.40
C VAL A 866 -16.32 15.57 20.74
N PHE A 867 -16.97 14.44 20.44
CA PHE A 867 -18.39 14.21 20.69
C PHE A 867 -18.52 13.15 21.79
N LEU A 868 -18.93 13.59 22.97
CA LEU A 868 -19.10 12.73 24.14
C LEU A 868 -20.57 12.41 24.33
N LEU A 869 -20.93 11.16 24.27
CA LEU A 869 -22.29 10.68 24.43
C LEU A 869 -22.78 10.86 25.87
N GLY A 870 -24.03 11.30 26.02
CA GLY A 870 -24.65 11.53 27.31
C GLY A 870 -26.03 12.22 27.19
N ILE A 871 -26.55 12.65 28.29
CA ILE A 871 -27.74 13.53 28.33
C ILE A 871 -27.32 14.91 28.82
N GLU A 872 -28.14 15.94 28.55
CA GLU A 872 -27.83 17.35 28.86
C GLU A 872 -27.49 17.59 30.33
N THR A 873 -28.07 16.80 31.23
CA THR A 873 -27.84 16.89 32.68
C THR A 873 -26.64 16.12 33.19
N ASP A 874 -25.95 15.36 32.34
CA ASP A 874 -24.75 14.65 32.73
C ASP A 874 -23.59 15.61 33.02
N VAL A 875 -22.73 15.21 33.95
CA VAL A 875 -21.54 15.97 34.29
C VAL A 875 -20.37 15.47 33.47
N VAL A 876 -19.84 16.37 32.67
CA VAL A 876 -18.60 16.08 31.88
C VAL A 876 -17.39 16.55 32.67
N LYS A 877 -16.45 15.66 32.94
CA LYS A 877 -15.17 15.93 33.58
C LYS A 877 -14.02 15.55 32.69
N GLU A 878 -12.87 16.18 32.86
CA GLU A 878 -11.60 15.80 32.26
C GLU A 878 -10.54 15.69 33.36
N GLY A 879 -9.83 14.55 33.43
CA GLY A 879 -8.87 14.25 34.48
C GLY A 879 -9.50 14.32 35.90
N GLY A 880 -10.79 14.04 35.99
CA GLY A 880 -11.57 14.16 37.25
C GLY A 880 -12.03 15.57 37.60
N LEU A 881 -11.66 16.62 36.89
CA LEU A 881 -12.01 17.99 37.09
C LEU A 881 -13.16 18.45 36.16
N PRO A 882 -14.07 19.38 36.63
CA PRO A 882 -15.08 19.96 35.75
C PRO A 882 -14.45 20.74 34.58
N LEU A 883 -15.04 20.70 33.39
CA LEU A 883 -14.50 21.31 32.16
C LEU A 883 -14.14 22.81 32.30
N LYS A 884 -14.90 23.59 33.08
CA LYS A 884 -14.67 25.04 33.28
C LYS A 884 -13.30 25.39 33.90
N GLN A 885 -12.56 24.41 34.39
CA GLN A 885 -11.29 24.60 35.11
C GLN A 885 -10.07 24.16 34.27
N ILE A 886 -10.28 23.82 33.00
CA ILE A 886 -9.23 23.15 32.19
C ILE A 886 -8.85 24.04 31.01
N ASP A 887 -7.55 24.29 30.88
CA ASP A 887 -6.97 25.08 29.79
C ASP A 887 -6.82 24.24 28.52
N GLY A 888 -6.91 24.87 27.35
CA GLY A 888 -6.76 24.21 26.05
C GLY A 888 -7.99 23.45 25.55
N MET A 889 -9.15 23.70 26.12
CA MET A 889 -10.45 23.17 25.70
C MET A 889 -11.53 24.24 25.60
N GLU A 890 -12.42 24.06 24.62
CA GLU A 890 -13.61 24.87 24.44
C GLU A 890 -14.83 23.94 24.46
N TYR A 891 -15.76 24.20 25.39
CA TYR A 891 -17.04 23.50 25.40
C TYR A 891 -18.02 24.19 24.47
N LEU A 892 -18.43 23.48 23.41
CA LEU A 892 -19.29 24.01 22.33
C LEU A 892 -20.79 23.83 22.64
N GLY A 893 -21.15 23.15 23.74
CA GLY A 893 -22.52 22.93 24.16
C GLY A 893 -23.00 21.47 24.00
N PHE A 894 -24.26 21.24 24.36
CA PHE A 894 -24.96 19.98 24.20
C PHE A 894 -25.97 20.08 23.05
N LYS A 895 -25.89 19.11 22.12
CA LYS A 895 -26.83 19.03 20.99
C LYS A 895 -26.92 17.57 20.49
N ASP A 896 -28.12 17.16 20.09
CA ASP A 896 -28.37 15.86 19.46
C ASP A 896 -27.85 14.65 20.28
N GLY A 897 -27.95 14.72 21.64
CA GLY A 897 -27.53 13.64 22.52
C GLY A 897 -26.02 13.58 22.81
N VAL A 898 -25.25 14.60 22.43
CA VAL A 898 -23.79 14.65 22.62
C VAL A 898 -23.35 16.01 23.23
N HIS A 899 -22.37 15.94 24.14
CA HIS A 899 -21.58 17.11 24.56
C HIS A 899 -20.45 17.30 23.54
N ARG A 900 -20.37 18.48 22.95
CA ARG A 900 -19.37 18.83 21.94
C ARG A 900 -18.27 19.69 22.55
N LEU A 901 -17.02 19.30 22.27
CA LEU A 901 -15.83 20.02 22.73
C LEU A 901 -14.87 20.21 21.57
N LYS A 902 -14.12 21.31 21.59
CA LYS A 902 -12.92 21.46 20.76
C LYS A 902 -11.70 21.39 21.67
N VAL A 903 -10.76 20.52 21.32
CA VAL A 903 -9.54 20.31 22.11
C VAL A 903 -8.31 20.51 21.23
N HIS A 904 -7.25 21.01 21.84
CA HIS A 904 -5.94 21.17 21.22
C HIS A 904 -5.03 19.97 21.49
N SER A 905 -3.78 20.04 21.03
CA SER A 905 -2.78 19.00 21.25
C SER A 905 -2.66 18.58 22.72
N GLY A 906 -2.56 17.27 22.95
CA GLY A 906 -2.39 16.72 24.31
C GLY A 906 -3.04 15.36 24.53
N ASN A 907 -2.97 14.90 25.77
CA ASN A 907 -3.65 13.69 26.24
C ASN A 907 -4.79 14.08 27.17
N TYR A 908 -5.95 13.47 26.97
CA TYR A 908 -7.19 13.76 27.69
C TYR A 908 -7.84 12.48 28.20
N GLU A 909 -8.52 12.58 29.34
CA GLU A 909 -9.34 11.51 29.90
C GLU A 909 -10.69 12.09 30.30
N PHE A 910 -11.64 11.98 29.37
CA PHE A 910 -13.01 12.46 29.59
C PHE A 910 -13.85 11.42 30.31
N THR A 911 -14.72 11.91 31.20
CA THR A 911 -15.77 11.10 31.82
C THR A 911 -17.10 11.81 31.70
N VAL A 912 -18.15 11.09 31.33
CA VAL A 912 -19.54 11.58 31.25
C VAL A 912 -20.41 10.67 32.09
N GLY A 913 -21.17 11.25 32.98
CA GLY A 913 -22.05 10.45 33.85
C GLY A 913 -22.84 11.30 34.84
N LYS A 914 -23.75 10.62 35.60
CA LYS A 914 -24.51 11.28 36.66
C LYS A 914 -23.61 11.73 37.81
N ASN A 915 -24.00 12.86 38.47
CA ASN A 915 -23.32 13.36 39.68
C ASN A 915 -23.28 12.30 40.78
#